data_31097b7cf75b36459c7ec3430f399ac3
#
_entry.id   31097b7cf75b36459c7ec3430f399ac3
#
_cell.length_a   1.000
_cell.length_b   1.000
_cell.length_c   1.000
_cell.angle_alpha   90.00
_cell.angle_beta   90.00
_cell.angle_gamma   90.00
#
_symmetry.space_group_name_H-M   'P 1'
#
loop_
_entity.id
_entity.type
_entity.pdbx_description
1 polymer ?
#
loop_
_entity_poly.entity_id
_entity_poly.type
_entity_poly.pdbx_seq_one_letter_code
_entity_poly.pdbx_strand_id
1 'polypeptide(L)'
;MKKLLIFLIILAFPLLAQPLPKVKDVRFYQPLNTQNVEYNPIISPTGRYLVFQSNRPGGEGGMDIWISENLSFPDRMKLPVWSPPKNFRELNTSNFEGMFSILFDEEEKPYELYFTSVRDKTQADPKKNREGYDGLNLYYTKINQRTGLWSIPVHINEVNSHFEDKMPAISPDGCSMVFSSNRPGGLGGFDLWISKREPTTETKDINPDKPTIRCRDGVWQKPISMGSTVNTNDDEISPRYHWDGLRLYFSSNRGDKNRKFSFYYSEYDESQKTFTIPVLLGSPFNTKEQLSGESTGFPFDTPADYSTYSLWEESDNEGISVTFDDLWFYFSSNRPGGEGQFDIYRTMVPEDLRRSYEFVFRGLVLDGSEAIMIGLDSTLKIYDDTKPIQVITSKRIGGDLSISDAENFRTTIKTGKLYRVEVSSPGFHPTELLLDLRGNVGKDKEQYSQIILQPIRPAKDERPDKSIQGIRFIVKDKKTDLVIPNAICYYFDDLTRKGKSLESKDSHFDLEKSPTMDFEILVRAKGFKEETFLFAKEKISGMEGKDTVIYLRNLNDFDSLYNTIIYFPFNERTLSDDDKKKLDLFAEFLIQHKNEKVEIGGHTDNVGNKEYNISLSEDRAISVYQYLRLKGVPKERMKVQAYHYSQPISENDTEEGRSRNRRVNFKKID
;
A
#
# COMPACT_ATOMS: atom_id res chain seq x y z
N MET A 1 -4.49 -13.02 -19.75
CA MET A 1 -4.59 -12.34 -18.44
C MET A 1 -4.40 -13.40 -17.36
N LYS A 2 -3.21 -13.45 -16.71
CA LYS A 2 -2.94 -14.42 -15.64
C LYS A 2 -3.51 -13.83 -14.34
N LYS A 3 -4.54 -14.49 -13.79
CA LYS A 3 -5.09 -14.18 -12.47
C LYS A 3 -4.01 -14.45 -11.43
N LEU A 4 -3.62 -13.42 -10.70
CA LEU A 4 -2.73 -13.55 -9.53
C LEU A 4 -3.59 -14.08 -8.36
N LEU A 5 -3.46 -15.36 -8.06
CA LEU A 5 -4.08 -15.97 -6.88
C LEU A 5 -3.16 -15.67 -5.68
N ILE A 6 -3.59 -14.78 -4.80
CA ILE A 6 -2.91 -14.55 -3.53
C ILE A 6 -3.38 -15.62 -2.54
N PHE A 7 -2.50 -16.58 -2.22
CA PHE A 7 -2.74 -17.59 -1.19
C PHE A 7 -2.31 -17.02 0.17
N LEU A 8 -3.28 -16.65 1.01
CA LEU A 8 -3.03 -16.32 2.41
C LEU A 8 -3.24 -17.57 3.26
N ILE A 9 -2.16 -18.14 3.79
CA ILE A 9 -2.20 -19.26 4.75
C ILE A 9 -2.04 -18.65 6.13
N ILE A 10 -3.09 -18.71 6.95
CA ILE A 10 -3.09 -18.25 8.33
C ILE A 10 -3.02 -19.46 9.26
N LEU A 11 -1.90 -19.60 9.95
CA LEU A 11 -1.75 -20.49 11.11
C LEU A 11 -2.38 -19.79 12.32
N ALA A 12 -3.41 -20.39 12.90
CA ALA A 12 -4.15 -19.83 14.02
C ALA A 12 -3.41 -20.00 15.34
N PHE A 13 -2.99 -18.86 15.93
CA PHE A 13 -2.83 -18.75 17.38
C PHE A 13 -4.09 -18.08 17.95
N PRO A 14 -4.55 -18.43 19.15
CA PRO A 14 -5.69 -17.75 19.75
C PRO A 14 -5.28 -16.31 20.10
N LEU A 15 -5.58 -15.38 19.20
CA LEU A 15 -5.55 -13.96 19.53
C LEU A 15 -6.86 -13.64 20.24
N LEU A 16 -6.76 -13.21 21.50
CA LEU A 16 -7.85 -12.53 22.19
C LEU A 16 -8.30 -11.38 21.30
N ALA A 17 -9.57 -11.36 20.92
CA ALA A 17 -10.15 -10.32 20.08
C ALA A 17 -9.93 -8.96 20.74
N GLN A 18 -8.97 -8.19 20.21
CA GLN A 18 -8.84 -6.80 20.57
C GLN A 18 -9.83 -5.98 19.73
N PRO A 19 -10.50 -4.99 20.33
CA PRO A 19 -11.37 -4.11 19.58
C PRO A 19 -10.57 -3.43 18.46
N LEU A 20 -11.19 -3.27 17.29
CA LEU A 20 -10.58 -2.61 16.14
C LEU A 20 -10.09 -1.22 16.56
N PRO A 21 -8.86 -0.83 16.21
CA PRO A 21 -8.32 0.46 16.60
C PRO A 21 -9.17 1.59 16.02
N LYS A 22 -9.76 2.42 16.88
CA LYS A 22 -10.39 3.67 16.46
C LYS A 22 -9.26 4.65 16.09
N VAL A 23 -9.19 5.03 14.83
CA VAL A 23 -8.16 5.96 14.37
C VAL A 23 -8.59 7.38 14.72
N LYS A 24 -7.72 8.09 15.42
CA LYS A 24 -7.90 9.50 15.80
C LYS A 24 -7.25 10.42 14.75
N ASP A 25 -7.62 11.69 14.79
CA ASP A 25 -6.95 12.73 14.01
C ASP A 25 -5.48 12.79 14.37
N VAL A 26 -4.65 12.89 13.36
CA VAL A 26 -3.21 12.98 13.53
C VAL A 26 -2.73 14.31 12.97
N ARG A 27 -2.16 15.12 13.84
CA ARG A 27 -1.35 16.26 13.45
C ARG A 27 0.06 15.80 13.12
N PHE A 28 0.61 16.32 12.04
CA PHE A 28 2.01 16.08 11.73
C PHE A 28 2.88 17.14 12.43
N TYR A 29 3.94 16.66 13.06
CA TYR A 29 5.03 17.51 13.55
C TYR A 29 6.07 17.69 12.43
N GLN A 30 7.19 18.33 12.76
CA GLN A 30 8.28 18.46 11.79
C GLN A 30 8.60 17.13 11.11
N PRO A 31 8.93 17.16 9.78
CA PRO A 31 9.25 18.37 9.01
C PRO A 31 8.06 19.05 8.34
N LEU A 32 6.81 18.51 8.45
CA LEU A 32 5.66 19.09 7.74
C LEU A 32 5.17 20.38 8.39
N ASN A 33 4.70 20.32 9.64
CA ASN A 33 4.22 21.49 10.35
C ASN A 33 5.37 22.22 11.03
N THR A 34 5.27 23.55 11.11
CA THR A 34 6.25 24.45 11.71
C THR A 34 5.52 25.57 12.46
N GLN A 35 6.23 26.52 13.03
CA GLN A 35 5.64 27.73 13.62
C GLN A 35 5.04 28.70 12.58
N ASN A 36 5.14 28.37 11.30
CA ASN A 36 4.62 29.15 10.20
C ASN A 36 3.21 28.64 9.80
N VAL A 37 2.77 29.00 8.61
CA VAL A 37 1.51 28.54 8.03
C VAL A 37 1.79 27.36 7.10
N GLU A 38 1.13 26.25 7.34
CA GLU A 38 1.06 25.10 6.42
C GLU A 38 -0.40 24.91 5.97
N TYR A 39 -0.64 25.10 4.67
CA TYR A 39 -1.98 25.29 4.16
C TYR A 39 -2.24 24.51 2.87
N ASN A 40 -3.54 24.20 2.60
CA ASN A 40 -4.02 23.59 1.37
C ASN A 40 -3.24 22.32 0.94
N PRO A 41 -3.20 21.26 1.79
CA PRO A 41 -2.51 20.03 1.45
C PRO A 41 -3.19 19.30 0.30
N ILE A 42 -2.41 18.80 -0.65
CA ILE A 42 -2.86 17.89 -1.70
C ILE A 42 -2.06 16.61 -1.59
N ILE A 43 -2.74 15.53 -1.24
CA ILE A 43 -2.17 14.19 -1.23
C ILE A 43 -2.27 13.58 -2.63
N SER A 44 -1.20 12.95 -3.13
CA SER A 44 -1.26 12.18 -4.37
C SER A 44 -2.21 10.97 -4.22
N PRO A 45 -2.73 10.40 -5.31
CA PRO A 45 -3.75 9.35 -5.25
C PRO A 45 -3.41 8.20 -4.29
N THR A 46 -2.18 7.70 -4.29
CA THR A 46 -1.77 6.60 -3.41
C THR A 46 -1.23 7.02 -2.05
N GLY A 47 -1.07 8.34 -1.82
CA GLY A 47 -0.50 8.86 -0.57
C GLY A 47 1.03 8.93 -0.55
N ARG A 48 1.67 8.86 -1.73
CA ARG A 48 3.13 8.91 -1.84
C ARG A 48 3.67 10.33 -1.69
N TYR A 49 3.02 11.32 -2.30
CA TYR A 49 3.46 12.72 -2.26
C TYR A 49 2.42 13.60 -1.60
N LEU A 50 2.88 14.53 -0.78
CA LEU A 50 2.09 15.61 -0.22
C LEU A 50 2.63 16.95 -0.73
N VAL A 51 1.77 17.71 -1.39
CA VAL A 51 2.08 19.08 -1.86
C VAL A 51 1.25 20.05 -1.04
N PHE A 52 1.84 21.12 -0.59
CA PHE A 52 1.18 22.10 0.27
C PHE A 52 1.82 23.47 0.12
N GLN A 53 1.18 24.50 0.61
CA GLN A 53 1.74 25.85 0.63
C GLN A 53 2.21 26.20 2.05
N SER A 54 3.30 27.00 2.14
CA SER A 54 3.83 27.46 3.42
C SER A 54 4.69 28.71 3.23
N ASN A 55 4.66 29.56 4.25
CA ASN A 55 5.56 30.73 4.36
C ASN A 55 6.79 30.45 5.22
N ARG A 56 7.18 29.15 5.31
CA ARG A 56 8.38 28.72 6.04
C ARG A 56 9.67 29.32 5.46
N PRO A 57 10.73 29.47 6.27
CA PRO A 57 12.03 29.93 5.79
C PRO A 57 12.59 29.05 4.67
N GLY A 58 13.29 29.67 3.71
CA GLY A 58 13.91 29.02 2.57
C GLY A 58 13.02 28.98 1.31
N GLY A 59 11.90 29.69 1.34
CA GLY A 59 11.09 30.00 0.16
C GLY A 59 11.62 31.18 -0.65
N GLU A 60 10.92 31.51 -1.75
CA GLU A 60 11.24 32.64 -2.64
C GLU A 60 10.38 33.87 -2.33
N GLY A 61 9.19 33.69 -1.71
CA GLY A 61 8.23 34.76 -1.45
C GLY A 61 7.46 34.62 -0.14
N GLY A 62 6.24 35.16 -0.12
CA GLY A 62 5.37 35.14 1.05
C GLY A 62 4.81 33.76 1.37
N MET A 63 4.11 33.18 0.38
CA MET A 63 3.57 31.83 0.43
C MET A 63 4.06 31.08 -0.79
N ASP A 64 4.75 29.98 -0.58
CA ASP A 64 5.36 29.15 -1.61
C ASP A 64 4.73 27.76 -1.65
N ILE A 65 4.87 27.08 -2.78
CA ILE A 65 4.47 25.69 -2.95
C ILE A 65 5.62 24.77 -2.59
N TRP A 66 5.34 23.76 -1.75
CA TRP A 66 6.29 22.79 -1.24
C TRP A 66 5.82 21.37 -1.48
N ILE A 67 6.74 20.43 -1.65
CA ILE A 67 6.46 18.98 -1.79
C ILE A 67 7.26 18.17 -0.80
N SER A 68 6.61 17.13 -0.25
CA SER A 68 7.24 16.13 0.60
C SER A 68 6.88 14.73 0.13
N GLU A 69 7.81 13.78 0.25
CA GLU A 69 7.60 12.37 -0.09
C GLU A 69 7.39 11.54 1.18
N ASN A 70 6.41 10.65 1.15
CA ASN A 70 6.17 9.68 2.21
C ASN A 70 7.20 8.56 2.16
N LEU A 71 8.15 8.56 3.08
CA LEU A 71 9.21 7.57 3.20
C LEU A 71 8.72 6.21 3.73
N SER A 72 7.50 6.15 4.28
CA SER A 72 6.84 4.90 4.69
C SER A 72 6.06 4.23 3.58
N PHE A 73 5.92 4.88 2.41
CA PHE A 73 5.22 4.29 1.27
C PHE A 73 5.86 2.94 0.87
N PRO A 74 5.09 1.88 0.55
CA PRO A 74 3.66 1.89 0.25
C PRO A 74 2.71 1.55 1.41
N ASP A 75 3.19 1.41 2.64
CA ASP A 75 2.34 1.03 3.79
C ASP A 75 1.37 2.18 4.15
N ARG A 76 0.13 2.09 3.63
CA ARG A 76 -0.88 3.12 3.79
C ARG A 76 -1.53 3.17 5.16
N MET A 77 -1.41 2.09 5.93
CA MET A 77 -2.02 2.00 7.26
C MET A 77 -1.14 2.59 8.34
N LYS A 78 0.16 2.64 8.11
CA LYS A 78 1.09 3.29 9.04
C LYS A 78 1.00 4.82 8.96
N LEU A 79 1.41 5.45 10.05
CA LEU A 79 1.65 6.89 10.06
C LEU A 79 2.76 7.21 9.04
N PRO A 80 2.53 8.11 8.07
CA PRO A 80 3.53 8.45 7.07
C PRO A 80 4.72 9.17 7.73
N VAL A 81 5.91 8.79 7.32
CA VAL A 81 7.15 9.48 7.63
C VAL A 81 7.50 10.37 6.45
N TRP A 82 7.38 11.67 6.63
CA TRP A 82 7.59 12.63 5.55
C TRP A 82 9.06 13.02 5.42
N SER A 83 9.52 13.14 4.17
CA SER A 83 10.83 13.76 3.87
C SER A 83 10.82 15.23 4.24
N PRO A 84 11.99 15.87 4.48
CA PRO A 84 12.05 17.33 4.52
C PRO A 84 11.42 17.94 3.27
N PRO A 85 10.46 18.89 3.41
CA PRO A 85 9.81 19.52 2.28
C PRO A 85 10.80 20.23 1.36
N LYS A 86 10.59 20.08 0.04
CA LYS A 86 11.36 20.77 -0.99
C LYS A 86 10.52 21.88 -1.59
N ASN A 87 11.11 23.07 -1.73
CA ASN A 87 10.47 24.21 -2.38
C ASN A 87 10.41 24.00 -3.91
N PHE A 88 9.27 24.29 -4.53
CA PHE A 88 9.12 24.33 -5.99
C PHE A 88 9.67 25.64 -6.56
N ARG A 89 10.98 25.85 -6.47
CA ARG A 89 11.65 27.11 -6.88
C ARG A 89 11.36 27.55 -8.31
N GLU A 90 11.08 26.60 -9.20
CA GLU A 90 10.76 26.87 -10.60
C GLU A 90 9.39 27.55 -10.77
N LEU A 91 8.51 27.43 -9.80
CA LEU A 91 7.15 27.96 -9.81
C LEU A 91 6.97 29.16 -8.89
N ASN A 92 7.70 29.18 -7.80
CA ASN A 92 7.61 30.21 -6.78
C ASN A 92 8.34 31.48 -7.20
N THR A 93 7.81 32.62 -6.77
CA THR A 93 8.38 33.95 -7.01
C THR A 93 8.42 34.75 -5.70
N SER A 94 8.87 35.99 -5.75
CA SER A 94 8.79 36.90 -4.62
C SER A 94 7.35 37.31 -4.21
N ASN A 95 6.36 36.92 -5.02
CA ASN A 95 4.95 37.21 -4.79
C ASN A 95 4.27 36.05 -4.05
N PHE A 96 2.94 36.02 -4.12
CA PHE A 96 2.11 34.95 -3.60
C PHE A 96 1.89 33.88 -4.67
N GLU A 97 2.28 32.65 -4.38
CA GLU A 97 1.88 31.45 -5.10
C GLU A 97 1.26 30.45 -4.14
N GLY A 98 0.03 30.04 -4.43
CA GLY A 98 -0.63 29.07 -3.56
C GLY A 98 -2.02 28.70 -4.04
N MET A 99 -2.82 28.12 -3.13
CA MET A 99 -4.20 27.74 -3.42
C MET A 99 -4.28 26.99 -4.76
N PHE A 100 -3.61 25.84 -4.84
CA PHE A 100 -3.33 25.14 -6.10
C PHE A 100 -4.09 23.82 -6.21
N SER A 101 -4.14 23.28 -7.43
CA SER A 101 -4.61 21.94 -7.77
C SER A 101 -3.64 21.29 -8.74
N ILE A 102 -3.40 19.99 -8.57
CA ILE A 102 -2.41 19.23 -9.34
C ILE A 102 -3.09 18.04 -10.02
N LEU A 103 -2.78 17.84 -11.29
CA LEU A 103 -2.96 16.57 -11.97
C LEU A 103 -1.67 15.75 -11.84
N PHE A 104 -1.81 14.49 -11.49
CA PHE A 104 -0.73 13.52 -11.45
C PHE A 104 -0.83 12.59 -12.66
N ASP A 105 0.32 12.17 -13.19
CA ASP A 105 0.38 11.14 -14.21
C ASP A 105 0.16 9.73 -13.63
N GLU A 106 0.26 8.69 -14.47
CA GLU A 106 0.07 7.29 -14.04
C GLU A 106 1.13 6.81 -13.04
N GLU A 107 2.29 7.49 -12.96
CA GLU A 107 3.37 7.21 -12.01
C GLU A 107 3.29 8.10 -10.75
N GLU A 108 2.19 8.86 -10.61
CA GLU A 108 1.96 9.83 -9.53
C GLU A 108 2.96 11.01 -9.51
N LYS A 109 3.58 11.30 -10.63
CA LYS A 109 4.37 12.50 -10.77
C LYS A 109 3.46 13.68 -11.11
N PRO A 110 3.69 14.88 -10.54
CA PRO A 110 2.98 16.08 -10.94
C PRO A 110 3.08 16.31 -12.46
N TYR A 111 1.94 16.50 -13.12
CA TYR A 111 1.85 16.65 -14.57
C TYR A 111 1.41 18.06 -14.99
N GLU A 112 0.29 18.55 -14.48
CA GLU A 112 -0.21 19.92 -14.63
C GLU A 112 -0.49 20.49 -13.25
N LEU A 113 -0.24 21.78 -13.09
CA LEU A 113 -0.50 22.52 -11.86
C LEU A 113 -1.29 23.78 -12.19
N TYR A 114 -2.40 23.97 -11.51
CA TYR A 114 -3.25 25.14 -11.54
C TYR A 114 -3.14 25.84 -10.19
N PHE A 115 -2.92 27.15 -10.16
CA PHE A 115 -2.69 27.85 -8.91
C PHE A 115 -3.13 29.32 -8.97
N THR A 116 -3.29 29.89 -7.80
CA THR A 116 -3.61 31.30 -7.60
C THR A 116 -2.31 32.09 -7.42
N SER A 117 -2.19 33.21 -8.09
CA SER A 117 -1.04 34.12 -7.93
C SER A 117 -1.43 35.58 -8.20
N VAL A 118 -0.65 36.47 -7.60
CA VAL A 118 -0.65 37.93 -7.90
C VAL A 118 0.54 38.34 -8.78
N ARG A 119 1.02 37.43 -9.62
CA ARG A 119 2.17 37.67 -10.50
C ARG A 119 2.01 38.95 -11.30
N ASP A 120 3.08 39.73 -11.41
CA ASP A 120 3.10 40.94 -12.18
C ASP A 120 2.85 40.63 -13.68
N LYS A 121 1.94 41.39 -14.26
CA LYS A 121 1.48 41.32 -15.66
C LYS A 121 2.61 41.44 -16.69
N THR A 122 3.73 42.01 -16.32
CA THR A 122 4.89 42.25 -17.22
C THR A 122 5.62 40.95 -17.59
N GLN A 123 5.49 39.88 -16.78
CA GLN A 123 6.17 38.60 -17.06
C GLN A 123 5.29 37.60 -17.88
N ALA A 124 3.97 37.75 -17.87
CA ALA A 124 3.08 36.76 -18.49
C ALA A 124 2.83 37.02 -20.02
N ASP A 125 2.67 38.23 -20.47
CA ASP A 125 2.60 38.65 -21.88
C ASP A 125 2.54 40.18 -21.98
N PRO A 126 3.62 40.87 -22.38
CA PRO A 126 3.66 42.33 -22.51
C PRO A 126 2.65 42.90 -23.51
N LYS A 127 2.13 42.07 -24.43
CA LYS A 127 1.19 42.48 -25.48
C LYS A 127 -0.29 42.38 -25.10
N LYS A 128 -0.61 41.72 -23.94
CA LYS A 128 -1.99 41.53 -23.50
C LYS A 128 -2.30 42.26 -22.19
N ASN A 129 -1.70 43.41 -21.97
CA ASN A 129 -2.00 44.28 -20.84
C ASN A 129 -3.47 44.68 -20.86
N ARG A 130 -4.32 43.94 -20.12
CA ARG A 130 -5.70 44.31 -19.82
C ARG A 130 -5.70 45.08 -18.52
N GLU A 131 -5.97 46.37 -18.59
CA GLU A 131 -6.24 47.20 -17.41
C GLU A 131 -7.35 46.52 -16.54
N GLY A 132 -7.11 46.36 -15.26
CA GLY A 132 -8.15 45.91 -14.31
C GLY A 132 -8.01 44.56 -13.66
N TYR A 133 -6.91 43.80 -13.84
CA TYR A 133 -6.65 42.54 -13.14
C TYR A 133 -5.71 42.77 -11.94
N ASP A 134 -6.14 43.49 -10.94
CA ASP A 134 -5.29 43.86 -9.81
C ASP A 134 -5.39 42.90 -8.61
N GLY A 135 -6.10 41.75 -8.78
CA GLY A 135 -6.34 40.78 -7.73
C GLY A 135 -5.69 39.43 -7.94
N LEU A 136 -6.18 38.44 -7.17
CA LEU A 136 -5.83 37.05 -7.30
C LEU A 136 -6.37 36.49 -8.63
N ASN A 137 -5.49 35.83 -9.38
CA ASN A 137 -5.82 35.25 -10.68
C ASN A 137 -5.35 33.81 -10.77
N LEU A 138 -5.97 33.02 -11.64
CA LEU A 138 -5.66 31.64 -11.91
C LEU A 138 -4.62 31.51 -13.01
N TYR A 139 -3.59 30.75 -12.73
CA TYR A 139 -2.52 30.39 -13.64
C TYR A 139 -2.42 28.88 -13.79
N TYR A 140 -1.86 28.42 -14.89
CA TYR A 140 -1.51 27.03 -15.05
C TYR A 140 -0.09 26.87 -15.61
N THR A 141 0.52 25.75 -15.28
CA THR A 141 1.79 25.30 -15.84
C THR A 141 1.77 23.79 -16.00
N LYS A 142 2.61 23.28 -16.89
CA LYS A 142 2.76 21.85 -17.11
C LYS A 142 4.22 21.46 -17.19
N ILE A 143 4.52 20.21 -16.83
CA ILE A 143 5.86 19.68 -16.91
C ILE A 143 6.15 19.18 -18.33
N ASN A 144 7.31 19.50 -18.86
CA ASN A 144 7.81 18.88 -20.07
C ASN A 144 8.39 17.50 -19.68
N GLN A 145 7.70 16.44 -20.07
CA GLN A 145 8.08 15.07 -19.68
C GLN A 145 9.45 14.61 -20.20
N ARG A 146 10.00 15.26 -21.24
CA ARG A 146 11.35 14.95 -21.77
C ARG A 146 12.45 15.60 -20.94
N THR A 147 12.25 16.85 -20.51
CA THR A 147 13.27 17.64 -19.79
C THR A 147 13.07 17.63 -18.28
N GLY A 148 11.90 17.26 -17.80
CA GLY A 148 11.52 17.35 -16.39
C GLY A 148 11.30 18.80 -15.90
N LEU A 149 11.31 19.79 -16.80
CA LEU A 149 11.16 21.20 -16.45
C LEU A 149 9.72 21.67 -16.58
N TRP A 150 9.27 22.52 -15.67
CA TRP A 150 7.99 23.18 -15.73
C TRP A 150 7.99 24.27 -16.80
N SER A 151 6.86 24.43 -17.50
CA SER A 151 6.68 25.56 -18.41
C SER A 151 6.55 26.88 -17.64
N ILE A 152 6.79 27.99 -18.29
CA ILE A 152 6.44 29.29 -17.72
C ILE A 152 4.93 29.31 -17.44
N PRO A 153 4.49 29.70 -16.24
CA PRO A 153 3.07 29.77 -15.92
C PRO A 153 2.31 30.71 -16.83
N VAL A 154 1.12 30.26 -17.25
CA VAL A 154 0.27 31.00 -18.20
C VAL A 154 -1.02 31.44 -17.48
N HIS A 155 -1.39 32.70 -17.63
CA HIS A 155 -2.65 33.26 -17.16
C HIS A 155 -3.83 32.66 -17.95
N ILE A 156 -4.90 32.21 -17.27
CA ILE A 156 -6.04 31.57 -17.90
C ILE A 156 -7.07 32.64 -18.27
N ASN A 157 -6.90 33.25 -19.44
CA ASN A 157 -7.70 34.41 -19.87
C ASN A 157 -9.21 34.14 -19.97
N GLU A 158 -9.58 32.93 -20.37
CA GLU A 158 -10.99 32.50 -20.56
C GLU A 158 -11.72 32.34 -19.23
N VAL A 159 -10.96 32.08 -18.18
CA VAL A 159 -11.52 31.78 -16.83
C VAL A 159 -11.46 33.00 -15.92
N ASN A 160 -10.36 33.73 -15.92
CA ASN A 160 -10.17 34.87 -15.05
C ASN A 160 -11.10 36.04 -15.37
N SER A 161 -11.48 36.80 -14.36
CA SER A 161 -12.32 38.00 -14.45
C SER A 161 -11.56 39.24 -13.96
N HIS A 162 -12.26 40.39 -13.84
CA HIS A 162 -11.74 41.60 -13.18
C HIS A 162 -11.85 41.54 -11.65
N PHE A 163 -12.35 40.44 -11.12
CA PHE A 163 -12.53 40.18 -9.70
C PHE A 163 -11.53 39.15 -9.23
N GLU A 164 -11.55 38.81 -7.96
CA GLU A 164 -10.70 37.76 -7.43
C GLU A 164 -11.17 36.39 -7.88
N ASP A 165 -10.26 35.63 -8.51
CA ASP A 165 -10.43 34.26 -8.96
C ASP A 165 -9.36 33.41 -8.29
N LYS A 166 -9.76 32.47 -7.43
CA LYS A 166 -8.84 31.75 -6.55
C LYS A 166 -9.24 30.30 -6.30
N MET A 167 -8.31 29.55 -5.71
CA MET A 167 -8.54 28.17 -5.24
C MET A 167 -9.05 27.24 -6.33
N PRO A 168 -8.33 27.03 -7.41
CA PRO A 168 -8.75 26.14 -8.48
C PRO A 168 -8.74 24.69 -8.02
N ALA A 169 -9.75 23.91 -8.46
CA ALA A 169 -9.82 22.46 -8.33
C ALA A 169 -10.04 21.87 -9.70
N ILE A 170 -9.04 21.19 -10.24
CA ILE A 170 -9.15 20.49 -11.51
C ILE A 170 -9.72 19.09 -11.28
N SER A 171 -10.67 18.65 -12.13
CA SER A 171 -11.16 17.28 -12.13
C SER A 171 -10.06 16.28 -12.49
N PRO A 172 -10.05 15.06 -11.98
CA PRO A 172 -8.99 14.08 -12.25
C PRO A 172 -8.81 13.75 -13.74
N ASP A 173 -9.86 13.85 -14.53
CA ASP A 173 -9.81 13.68 -15.99
C ASP A 173 -9.31 14.92 -16.73
N GLY A 174 -9.10 16.03 -16.02
CA GLY A 174 -8.66 17.29 -16.58
C GLY A 174 -9.71 18.09 -17.35
N CYS A 175 -10.98 17.64 -17.36
CA CYS A 175 -12.02 18.23 -18.22
C CYS A 175 -12.82 19.36 -17.58
N SER A 176 -12.78 19.46 -16.25
CA SER A 176 -13.51 20.48 -15.48
C SER A 176 -12.62 21.17 -14.47
N MET A 177 -12.83 22.42 -14.23
CA MET A 177 -12.21 23.18 -13.15
C MET A 177 -13.26 23.93 -12.35
N VAL A 178 -13.31 23.68 -11.05
CA VAL A 178 -14.12 24.48 -10.11
C VAL A 178 -13.17 25.41 -9.37
N PHE A 179 -13.61 26.62 -9.11
CA PHE A 179 -12.82 27.64 -8.42
C PHE A 179 -13.73 28.63 -7.69
N SER A 180 -13.19 29.38 -6.76
CA SER A 180 -13.90 30.39 -6.00
C SER A 180 -13.72 31.77 -6.64
N SER A 181 -14.82 32.53 -6.77
CA SER A 181 -14.78 33.88 -7.32
C SER A 181 -15.86 34.78 -6.71
N ASN A 182 -15.51 36.06 -6.48
CA ASN A 182 -16.43 37.09 -6.06
C ASN A 182 -16.98 37.92 -7.24
N ARG A 183 -16.93 37.34 -8.46
CA ARG A 183 -17.47 37.98 -9.68
C ARG A 183 -18.96 38.15 -9.63
N PRO A 184 -19.53 39.17 -10.29
CA PRO A 184 -20.98 39.37 -10.38
C PRO A 184 -21.70 38.17 -11.00
N GLY A 185 -22.93 37.89 -10.50
CA GLY A 185 -23.75 36.77 -10.93
C GLY A 185 -23.69 35.55 -10.03
N GLY A 186 -22.97 35.63 -8.91
CA GLY A 186 -23.07 34.72 -7.78
C GLY A 186 -24.17 35.06 -6.82
N LEU A 187 -24.21 34.42 -5.67
CA LEU A 187 -25.22 34.58 -4.60
C LEU A 187 -24.64 35.24 -3.36
N GLY A 188 -23.41 34.87 -2.99
CA GLY A 188 -22.70 35.34 -1.80
C GLY A 188 -21.52 36.25 -2.06
N GLY A 189 -20.55 36.24 -1.17
CA GLY A 189 -19.29 36.94 -1.36
C GLY A 189 -18.37 36.18 -2.33
N PHE A 190 -17.90 34.99 -1.93
CA PHE A 190 -17.25 34.06 -2.81
C PHE A 190 -18.15 32.87 -3.12
N ASP A 191 -18.36 32.62 -4.38
CA ASP A 191 -19.15 31.50 -4.90
C ASP A 191 -18.28 30.52 -5.65
N LEU A 192 -18.72 29.25 -5.77
CA LEU A 192 -18.10 28.27 -6.64
C LEU A 192 -18.56 28.45 -8.09
N TRP A 193 -17.61 28.52 -8.99
CA TRP A 193 -17.78 28.62 -10.43
C TRP A 193 -17.13 27.44 -11.12
N ILE A 194 -17.73 26.95 -12.20
CA ILE A 194 -17.20 25.83 -12.98
C ILE A 194 -16.91 26.26 -14.42
N SER A 195 -15.74 25.89 -14.91
CA SER A 195 -15.36 25.95 -16.32
C SER A 195 -15.08 24.54 -16.83
N LYS A 196 -15.39 24.29 -18.10
CA LYS A 196 -15.15 23.01 -18.77
C LYS A 196 -14.24 23.19 -19.97
N ARG A 197 -13.52 22.14 -20.35
CA ARG A 197 -12.81 22.07 -21.63
C ARG A 197 -13.10 20.76 -22.34
N GLU A 198 -13.04 20.75 -23.65
CA GLU A 198 -13.34 19.58 -24.45
C GLU A 198 -12.13 18.63 -24.49
N PRO A 199 -12.37 17.32 -24.57
CA PRO A 199 -11.32 16.35 -24.74
C PRO A 199 -10.56 16.56 -26.06
N THR A 200 -9.23 16.61 -26.00
CA THR A 200 -8.37 16.75 -27.19
C THR A 200 -8.03 15.40 -27.84
N THR A 201 -8.26 14.30 -27.12
CA THR A 201 -8.03 12.93 -27.60
C THR A 201 -9.18 12.03 -27.14
N GLU A 202 -9.78 11.28 -28.07
CA GLU A 202 -10.65 10.18 -27.71
C GLU A 202 -9.78 9.06 -27.10
N THR A 203 -9.75 8.95 -25.79
CA THR A 203 -9.11 7.83 -25.10
C THR A 203 -10.02 6.62 -25.20
N LYS A 204 -9.65 5.64 -26.02
CA LYS A 204 -10.40 4.37 -26.18
C LYS A 204 -10.28 3.43 -24.98
N ASP A 205 -9.28 3.60 -24.14
CA ASP A 205 -9.00 2.73 -22.98
C ASP A 205 -9.02 3.54 -21.69
N ILE A 206 -10.19 3.59 -21.06
CA ILE A 206 -10.32 4.12 -19.71
C ILE A 206 -9.93 2.97 -18.76
N ASN A 207 -8.83 3.14 -18.05
CA ASN A 207 -8.50 2.24 -16.94
C ASN A 207 -9.33 2.69 -15.71
N PRO A 208 -10.33 1.89 -15.26
CA PRO A 208 -11.15 2.26 -14.10
C PRO A 208 -10.34 2.30 -12.80
N ASP A 209 -9.13 1.72 -12.79
CA ASP A 209 -8.27 1.62 -11.61
C ASP A 209 -7.29 2.79 -11.49
N LYS A 210 -7.28 3.73 -12.45
CA LYS A 210 -6.37 4.88 -12.46
C LYS A 210 -7.08 6.12 -13.02
N PRO A 211 -6.81 7.30 -12.44
CA PRO A 211 -7.27 8.55 -13.04
C PRO A 211 -6.68 8.69 -14.45
N THR A 212 -7.53 8.71 -15.45
CA THR A 212 -7.11 8.92 -16.83
C THR A 212 -7.37 10.35 -17.24
N ILE A 213 -6.32 11.11 -17.56
CA ILE A 213 -6.45 12.49 -18.05
C ILE A 213 -7.01 12.44 -19.48
N ARG A 214 -8.27 12.84 -19.64
CA ARG A 214 -8.98 12.87 -20.93
C ARG A 214 -8.78 14.20 -21.69
N CYS A 215 -8.80 15.30 -20.95
CA CYS A 215 -8.72 16.63 -21.51
C CYS A 215 -7.32 17.20 -21.28
N ARG A 216 -6.43 16.99 -22.28
CA ARG A 216 -5.12 17.62 -22.33
C ARG A 216 -5.17 18.76 -23.35
N ASP A 217 -4.53 19.88 -23.03
CA ASP A 217 -4.36 21.00 -23.97
C ASP A 217 -5.66 21.62 -24.56
N GLY A 218 -6.80 21.35 -23.94
CA GLY A 218 -8.10 21.93 -24.35
C GLY A 218 -8.25 23.39 -23.92
N VAL A 219 -9.06 24.14 -24.67
CA VAL A 219 -9.38 25.53 -24.35
C VAL A 219 -10.51 25.58 -23.31
N TRP A 220 -10.30 26.31 -22.22
CA TRP A 220 -11.31 26.52 -21.18
C TRP A 220 -12.48 27.33 -21.71
N GLN A 221 -13.68 26.89 -21.41
CA GLN A 221 -14.93 27.60 -21.70
C GLN A 221 -15.15 28.72 -20.66
N LYS A 222 -16.00 29.66 -20.99
CA LYS A 222 -16.41 30.72 -20.04
C LYS A 222 -17.05 30.08 -18.79
N PRO A 223 -16.64 30.47 -17.57
CA PRO A 223 -17.19 29.92 -16.34
C PRO A 223 -18.67 30.22 -16.17
N ILE A 224 -19.36 29.26 -15.55
CA ILE A 224 -20.76 29.42 -15.08
C ILE A 224 -20.83 29.21 -13.57
N SER A 225 -21.71 29.93 -12.88
CA SER A 225 -21.95 29.71 -11.45
C SER A 225 -22.52 28.31 -11.22
N MET A 226 -22.10 27.66 -10.13
CA MET A 226 -22.70 26.38 -9.72
C MET A 226 -24.13 26.52 -9.16
N GLY A 227 -24.64 27.77 -9.09
CA GLY A 227 -26.02 28.09 -8.76
C GLY A 227 -26.43 27.82 -7.30
N SER A 228 -27.70 28.08 -6.98
CA SER A 228 -28.24 27.98 -5.62
C SER A 228 -28.31 26.55 -5.07
N THR A 229 -28.05 25.53 -5.88
CA THR A 229 -27.96 24.17 -5.39
C THR A 229 -26.67 23.99 -4.55
N VAL A 230 -25.58 24.62 -4.97
CA VAL A 230 -24.28 24.49 -4.31
C VAL A 230 -23.90 25.74 -3.52
N ASN A 231 -24.10 26.94 -4.13
CA ASN A 231 -23.73 28.23 -3.56
C ASN A 231 -24.85 28.78 -2.64
N THR A 232 -24.47 29.64 -1.70
CA THR A 232 -25.38 30.30 -0.76
C THR A 232 -25.13 31.82 -0.74
N ASN A 233 -25.81 32.54 0.18
CA ASN A 233 -25.54 33.96 0.40
C ASN A 233 -24.24 34.23 1.21
N ASP A 234 -23.58 33.17 1.65
CA ASP A 234 -22.32 33.21 2.37
C ASP A 234 -21.15 32.88 1.42
N ASP A 235 -19.99 32.52 1.94
CA ASP A 235 -18.82 32.21 1.13
C ASP A 235 -18.64 30.70 0.92
N GLU A 236 -18.38 30.27 -0.31
CA GLU A 236 -17.97 28.94 -0.70
C GLU A 236 -16.55 28.99 -1.28
N ILE A 237 -15.61 28.31 -0.64
CA ILE A 237 -14.19 28.37 -0.97
C ILE A 237 -13.50 26.99 -0.95
N SER A 238 -12.25 26.94 -1.39
CA SER A 238 -11.37 25.75 -1.29
C SER A 238 -11.98 24.49 -1.90
N PRO A 239 -12.55 24.53 -3.11
CA PRO A 239 -13.08 23.33 -3.73
C PRO A 239 -11.98 22.30 -3.97
N ARG A 240 -12.35 21.00 -3.93
CA ARG A 240 -11.47 19.88 -4.23
C ARG A 240 -12.27 18.71 -4.77
N TYR A 241 -11.89 18.21 -5.94
CA TYR A 241 -12.45 16.98 -6.46
C TYR A 241 -11.88 15.77 -5.70
N HIS A 242 -12.75 14.80 -5.48
CA HIS A 242 -12.32 13.44 -5.22
C HIS A 242 -11.69 12.85 -6.49
N TRP A 243 -10.80 11.86 -6.34
CA TRP A 243 -10.07 11.26 -7.46
C TRP A 243 -10.93 10.51 -8.49
N ASP A 244 -12.19 10.20 -8.19
CA ASP A 244 -13.15 9.66 -9.17
C ASP A 244 -13.83 10.74 -10.02
N GLY A 245 -13.70 12.01 -9.64
CA GLY A 245 -14.36 13.13 -10.30
C GLY A 245 -15.84 13.27 -9.98
N LEU A 246 -16.42 12.38 -9.16
CA LEU A 246 -17.87 12.35 -8.86
C LEU A 246 -18.23 13.06 -7.56
N ARG A 247 -17.27 13.35 -6.70
CA ARG A 247 -17.49 14.08 -5.44
C ARG A 247 -16.66 15.34 -5.41
N LEU A 248 -17.26 16.43 -4.99
CA LEU A 248 -16.62 17.72 -4.78
C LEU A 248 -16.68 18.07 -3.29
N TYR A 249 -15.53 18.23 -2.67
CA TYR A 249 -15.40 18.79 -1.33
C TYR A 249 -15.15 20.29 -1.42
N PHE A 250 -15.61 21.04 -0.43
CA PHE A 250 -15.32 22.47 -0.31
C PHE A 250 -15.56 22.98 1.10
N SER A 251 -15.11 24.18 1.39
CA SER A 251 -15.36 24.86 2.65
C SER A 251 -16.43 25.93 2.46
N SER A 252 -17.34 26.04 3.42
CA SER A 252 -18.35 27.10 3.44
C SER A 252 -18.63 27.57 4.86
N ASN A 253 -18.87 28.88 5.01
CA ASN A 253 -19.30 29.48 6.28
C ASN A 253 -20.81 29.70 6.34
N ARG A 254 -21.57 28.96 5.49
CA ARG A 254 -23.01 29.01 5.45
C ARG A 254 -23.67 28.77 6.80
N GLY A 255 -24.54 29.72 7.22
CA GLY A 255 -25.28 29.59 8.45
C GLY A 255 -24.47 29.75 9.75
N ASP A 256 -23.14 29.95 9.67
CA ASP A 256 -22.31 30.20 10.83
C ASP A 256 -22.29 31.69 11.19
N LYS A 257 -22.69 32.01 12.45
CA LYS A 257 -22.77 33.39 12.93
C LYS A 257 -21.39 34.05 13.09
N ASN A 258 -20.35 33.23 13.30
CA ASN A 258 -18.97 33.68 13.47
C ASN A 258 -18.20 33.66 12.14
N ARG A 259 -18.87 33.27 11.03
CA ARG A 259 -18.31 33.13 9.69
C ARG A 259 -17.13 32.15 9.60
N LYS A 260 -17.19 31.07 10.41
CA LYS A 260 -16.18 30.01 10.41
C LYS A 260 -16.48 29.00 9.30
N PHE A 261 -15.44 28.55 8.64
CA PHE A 261 -15.53 27.59 7.53
C PHE A 261 -15.62 26.17 8.05
N SER A 262 -16.61 25.44 7.52
CA SER A 262 -16.81 24.01 7.72
C SER A 262 -16.72 23.27 6.40
N PHE A 263 -16.31 22.00 6.44
CA PHE A 263 -16.26 21.17 5.25
C PHE A 263 -17.63 20.63 4.85
N TYR A 264 -17.90 20.73 3.56
CA TYR A 264 -19.06 20.16 2.88
C TYR A 264 -18.61 19.29 1.72
N TYR A 265 -19.47 18.39 1.28
CA TYR A 265 -19.31 17.68 0.01
C TYR A 265 -20.61 17.66 -0.78
N SER A 266 -20.49 17.55 -2.10
CA SER A 266 -21.58 17.39 -3.04
C SER A 266 -21.23 16.26 -4.00
N GLU A 267 -22.22 15.41 -4.33
CA GLU A 267 -22.08 14.32 -5.29
C GLU A 267 -22.50 14.80 -6.69
N TYR A 268 -21.84 14.30 -7.72
CA TYR A 268 -22.23 14.55 -9.10
C TYR A 268 -23.32 13.57 -9.51
N ASP A 269 -24.52 14.09 -9.84
CA ASP A 269 -25.61 13.31 -10.39
C ASP A 269 -25.44 13.18 -11.91
N GLU A 270 -25.06 12.00 -12.38
CA GLU A 270 -24.84 11.72 -13.80
C GLU A 270 -26.14 11.86 -14.63
N SER A 271 -27.30 11.62 -14.02
CA SER A 271 -28.60 11.71 -14.69
C SER A 271 -29.01 13.15 -14.94
N GLN A 272 -28.74 14.04 -13.98
CA GLN A 272 -29.05 15.47 -14.07
C GLN A 272 -27.87 16.31 -14.57
N LYS A 273 -26.67 15.70 -14.68
CA LYS A 273 -25.39 16.34 -15.07
C LYS A 273 -25.06 17.58 -14.22
N THR A 274 -25.37 17.50 -12.93
CA THR A 274 -25.15 18.58 -11.96
C THR A 274 -24.73 18.03 -10.59
N PHE A 275 -24.21 18.88 -9.73
CA PHE A 275 -23.90 18.55 -8.36
C PHE A 275 -25.15 18.63 -7.47
N THR A 276 -25.28 17.72 -6.51
CA THR A 276 -26.39 17.66 -5.54
C THR A 276 -26.28 18.75 -4.47
N ILE A 277 -27.32 18.88 -3.64
CA ILE A 277 -27.29 19.75 -2.45
C ILE A 277 -26.13 19.29 -1.54
N PRO A 278 -25.24 20.20 -1.10
CA PRO A 278 -24.11 19.86 -0.27
C PRO A 278 -24.51 19.32 1.10
N VAL A 279 -23.76 18.33 1.55
CA VAL A 279 -23.88 17.71 2.88
C VAL A 279 -22.71 18.16 3.75
N LEU A 280 -23.01 18.57 4.99
CA LEU A 280 -21.99 18.90 5.99
C LEU A 280 -21.22 17.64 6.36
N LEU A 281 -19.90 17.70 6.33
CA LEU A 281 -19.06 16.61 6.88
C LEU A 281 -19.29 16.53 8.40
N GLY A 282 -19.56 15.33 8.87
CA GLY A 282 -19.77 15.06 10.30
C GLY A 282 -18.48 15.11 11.12
N SER A 283 -18.50 14.48 12.29
CA SER A 283 -17.31 14.27 13.11
C SER A 283 -16.23 13.50 12.31
N PRO A 284 -14.92 13.83 12.46
CA PRO A 284 -14.35 14.72 13.47
C PRO A 284 -14.17 16.18 12.99
N PHE A 285 -14.72 16.57 11.86
CA PHE A 285 -14.46 17.88 11.25
C PHE A 285 -15.26 19.01 11.89
N ASN A 286 -16.59 18.84 11.96
CA ASN A 286 -17.53 19.93 12.23
C ASN A 286 -18.48 19.68 13.41
N THR A 287 -18.33 18.64 14.22
CA THR A 287 -19.28 18.32 15.32
C THR A 287 -18.63 18.13 16.68
N LYS A 288 -19.44 18.41 17.75
CA LYS A 288 -19.09 18.31 19.19
C LYS A 288 -19.07 16.89 19.75
N GLU A 289 -19.10 15.82 18.99
CA GLU A 289 -19.13 14.49 19.58
C GLU A 289 -17.88 14.27 20.46
N GLN A 290 -18.11 14.30 21.77
CA GLN A 290 -17.18 13.84 22.76
C GLN A 290 -16.79 12.41 22.42
N LEU A 291 -15.61 12.23 21.87
CA LEU A 291 -14.96 10.94 21.84
C LEU A 291 -14.61 10.61 23.29
N SER A 292 -15.50 9.87 23.97
CA SER A 292 -15.24 9.31 25.29
C SER A 292 -13.93 8.53 25.23
N GLY A 293 -12.92 9.03 25.99
CA GLY A 293 -11.57 8.56 25.93
C GLY A 293 -11.41 7.13 26.40
N GLU A 294 -10.96 6.28 25.52
CA GLU A 294 -10.08 5.17 25.87
C GLU A 294 -8.82 5.28 25.02
N SER A 295 -7.69 5.46 25.71
CA SER A 295 -6.35 5.47 25.15
C SER A 295 -6.10 4.19 24.38
N THR A 296 -5.95 4.29 23.06
CA THR A 296 -5.49 3.17 22.22
C THR A 296 -3.99 3.23 22.14
N GLY A 297 -3.29 2.47 22.97
CA GLY A 297 -1.85 2.33 23.14
C GLY A 297 -0.92 2.35 21.93
N PHE A 298 -0.95 3.41 21.15
CA PHE A 298 0.13 3.73 20.20
C PHE A 298 1.19 4.56 20.94
N PRO A 299 2.49 4.22 20.82
CA PRO A 299 3.58 4.85 21.59
C PRO A 299 3.87 6.32 21.24
N PHE A 300 3.01 6.98 20.47
CA PHE A 300 3.11 8.39 20.09
C PHE A 300 1.88 9.23 20.49
N ASP A 301 0.96 8.66 21.29
CA ASP A 301 -0.08 9.45 21.92
C ASP A 301 0.53 10.33 23.03
N THR A 302 1.03 11.50 22.67
CA THR A 302 1.04 12.58 23.67
C THR A 302 -0.44 12.90 23.93
N PRO A 303 -0.91 12.87 25.16
CA PRO A 303 -2.29 13.21 25.47
C PRO A 303 -2.50 14.67 25.05
N ALA A 304 -3.18 14.88 23.92
CA ALA A 304 -3.80 16.16 23.67
C ALA A 304 -4.76 16.39 24.84
N ASP A 305 -4.62 17.51 25.51
CA ASP A 305 -5.50 17.90 26.60
C ASP A 305 -6.93 18.04 26.07
N TYR A 306 -7.73 17.01 26.29
CA TYR A 306 -9.11 16.90 25.78
C TYR A 306 -10.08 17.96 26.34
N SER A 307 -9.63 18.78 27.30
CA SER A 307 -10.42 19.92 27.80
C SER A 307 -10.64 21.02 26.75
N THR A 308 -9.92 20.99 25.62
CA THR A 308 -9.98 22.02 24.57
C THR A 308 -10.92 21.65 23.40
N TYR A 309 -11.62 20.50 23.42
CA TYR A 309 -12.53 20.10 22.34
C TYR A 309 -13.68 21.08 22.06
N SER A 310 -14.10 21.87 23.03
CA SER A 310 -15.09 22.92 22.84
C SER A 310 -14.64 24.05 21.91
N LEU A 311 -13.32 24.16 21.65
CA LEU A 311 -12.75 25.21 20.81
C LEU A 311 -12.67 24.81 19.33
N TRP A 312 -12.88 23.54 18.98
CA TRP A 312 -12.83 23.06 17.59
C TRP A 312 -13.98 23.62 16.73
N GLU A 313 -15.11 23.94 17.34
CA GLU A 313 -16.23 24.60 16.65
C GLU A 313 -15.92 26.04 16.23
N GLU A 314 -14.91 26.66 16.84
CA GLU A 314 -14.46 28.01 16.53
C GLU A 314 -13.30 28.02 15.50
N SER A 315 -12.92 26.88 14.97
CA SER A 315 -11.78 26.75 14.08
C SER A 315 -12.19 26.79 12.62
N ASP A 316 -11.38 27.41 11.77
CA ASP A 316 -11.49 27.32 10.33
C ASP A 316 -10.89 26.00 9.84
N ASN A 317 -11.59 25.33 8.93
CA ASN A 317 -11.19 24.11 8.29
C ASN A 317 -11.18 24.30 6.79
N GLU A 318 -10.03 24.19 6.17
CA GLU A 318 -9.85 24.48 4.76
C GLU A 318 -8.88 23.51 4.07
N GLY A 319 -8.98 23.44 2.74
CA GLY A 319 -8.03 22.71 1.92
C GLY A 319 -8.03 21.20 2.16
N ILE A 320 -9.20 20.56 2.13
CA ILE A 320 -9.35 19.12 2.29
C ILE A 320 -8.86 18.37 1.03
N SER A 321 -8.18 17.25 1.21
CA SER A 321 -7.75 16.33 0.18
C SER A 321 -7.89 14.89 0.66
N VAL A 322 -8.17 13.96 -0.24
CA VAL A 322 -8.44 12.55 0.08
C VAL A 322 -7.58 11.63 -0.76
N THR A 323 -7.16 10.48 -0.22
CA THR A 323 -6.49 9.44 -0.98
C THR A 323 -7.48 8.71 -1.89
N PHE A 324 -7.00 8.16 -3.03
CA PHE A 324 -7.85 7.49 -4.03
C PHE A 324 -8.63 6.28 -3.45
N ASP A 325 -8.08 5.65 -2.42
CA ASP A 325 -8.65 4.49 -1.75
C ASP A 325 -9.67 4.82 -0.65
N ASP A 326 -10.07 6.10 -0.53
CA ASP A 326 -10.97 6.57 0.52
C ASP A 326 -10.51 6.23 1.96
N LEU A 327 -9.21 6.12 2.20
CA LEU A 327 -8.71 5.81 3.53
C LEU A 327 -8.45 7.06 4.36
N TRP A 328 -7.84 8.09 3.75
CA TRP A 328 -7.29 9.20 4.49
C TRP A 328 -7.67 10.55 3.93
N PHE A 329 -8.19 11.42 4.80
CA PHE A 329 -8.27 12.85 4.58
C PHE A 329 -7.00 13.55 5.07
N TYR A 330 -6.56 14.53 4.30
CA TYR A 330 -5.57 15.53 4.67
C TYR A 330 -6.22 16.89 4.56
N PHE A 331 -6.05 17.74 5.56
CA PHE A 331 -6.65 19.07 5.60
C PHE A 331 -5.82 20.02 6.44
N SER A 332 -6.03 21.32 6.28
CA SER A 332 -5.46 22.35 7.14
C SER A 332 -6.50 22.91 8.09
N SER A 333 -6.05 23.22 9.29
CA SER A 333 -6.89 23.80 10.34
C SER A 333 -6.08 24.65 11.28
N ASN A 334 -6.69 25.73 11.77
CA ASN A 334 -6.15 26.60 12.84
C ASN A 334 -6.64 26.19 14.22
N ARG A 335 -7.06 24.90 14.37
CA ARG A 335 -7.54 24.37 15.65
C ARG A 335 -6.49 24.46 16.76
N PRO A 336 -6.91 24.65 18.05
CA PRO A 336 -5.99 24.76 19.16
C PRO A 336 -5.03 23.58 19.28
N GLY A 337 -3.82 23.86 19.74
CA GLY A 337 -2.76 22.84 19.91
C GLY A 337 -1.88 22.64 18.68
N GLY A 338 -2.04 23.43 17.60
CA GLY A 338 -1.13 23.49 16.46
C GLY A 338 0.22 24.10 16.79
N GLU A 339 1.18 24.00 15.85
CA GLU A 339 2.50 24.66 15.95
C GLU A 339 2.47 26.06 15.33
N GLY A 340 1.72 26.24 14.22
CA GLY A 340 1.55 27.49 13.50
C GLY A 340 0.14 28.07 13.58
N GLN A 341 -0.17 28.95 12.64
CA GLN A 341 -1.53 29.50 12.50
C GLN A 341 -2.48 28.48 11.84
N PHE A 342 -1.99 27.78 10.82
CA PHE A 342 -2.62 26.63 10.19
C PHE A 342 -1.61 25.50 10.14
N ASP A 343 -2.04 24.32 10.52
CA ASP A 343 -1.28 23.09 10.45
C ASP A 343 -1.98 22.05 9.56
N ILE A 344 -1.20 21.12 9.04
CA ILE A 344 -1.72 19.96 8.28
C ILE A 344 -2.07 18.86 9.26
N TYR A 345 -3.29 18.33 9.09
CA TYR A 345 -3.83 17.19 9.82
C TYR A 345 -4.16 16.05 8.87
N ARG A 346 -4.18 14.84 9.41
CA ARG A 346 -4.65 13.63 8.76
C ARG A 346 -5.69 12.95 9.63
N THR A 347 -6.80 12.53 9.03
CA THR A 347 -7.78 11.69 9.69
C THR A 347 -8.24 10.57 8.77
N MET A 348 -8.76 9.49 9.33
CA MET A 348 -9.38 8.44 8.53
C MET A 348 -10.71 8.94 7.96
N VAL A 349 -10.96 8.64 6.68
CA VAL A 349 -12.27 8.92 6.08
C VAL A 349 -13.35 8.19 6.88
N PRO A 350 -14.39 8.87 7.37
CA PRO A 350 -15.50 8.23 8.06
C PRO A 350 -16.12 7.11 7.21
N GLU A 351 -16.57 6.06 7.87
CA GLU A 351 -17.00 4.83 7.18
C GLU A 351 -18.18 5.05 6.25
N ASP A 352 -19.12 5.91 6.63
CA ASP A 352 -20.28 6.32 5.87
C ASP A 352 -19.95 7.16 4.63
N LEU A 353 -18.76 7.74 4.58
CA LEU A 353 -18.27 8.52 3.42
C LEU A 353 -17.42 7.67 2.46
N ARG A 354 -16.98 6.48 2.86
CA ARG A 354 -16.20 5.59 1.99
C ARG A 354 -17.09 4.99 0.91
N ARG A 355 -16.57 4.91 -0.29
CA ARG A 355 -17.25 4.18 -1.36
C ARG A 355 -17.28 2.70 -1.05
N SER A 356 -18.40 2.08 -1.34
CA SER A 356 -18.66 0.70 -1.00
C SER A 356 -19.10 -0.07 -2.24
N TYR A 357 -18.39 -1.14 -2.56
CA TYR A 357 -18.63 -2.01 -3.70
C TYR A 357 -18.94 -3.43 -3.24
N GLU A 358 -19.59 -4.21 -4.09
CA GLU A 358 -19.78 -5.64 -3.81
C GLU A 358 -18.47 -6.39 -3.99
N PHE A 359 -18.17 -7.25 -3.03
CA PHE A 359 -16.95 -8.02 -2.98
C PHE A 359 -17.27 -9.47 -2.63
N VAL A 360 -16.71 -10.41 -3.40
CA VAL A 360 -16.92 -11.84 -3.18
C VAL A 360 -15.78 -12.40 -2.32
N PHE A 361 -16.14 -12.87 -1.13
CA PHE A 361 -15.24 -13.65 -0.29
C PHE A 361 -15.56 -15.13 -0.42
N ARG A 362 -14.61 -15.94 -0.89
CA ARG A 362 -14.79 -17.36 -1.17
C ARG A 362 -13.55 -18.18 -0.86
N GLY A 363 -13.71 -19.49 -0.76
CA GLY A 363 -12.56 -20.36 -0.55
C GLY A 363 -12.88 -21.71 0.03
N LEU A 364 -11.89 -22.27 0.74
CA LEU A 364 -11.97 -23.57 1.39
C LEU A 364 -11.73 -23.46 2.88
N VAL A 365 -12.57 -24.11 3.68
CA VAL A 365 -12.26 -24.47 5.06
C VAL A 365 -11.84 -25.92 5.07
N LEU A 366 -10.62 -26.20 5.53
CA LEU A 366 -9.91 -27.46 5.36
C LEU A 366 -9.57 -28.10 6.70
N ASP A 367 -9.55 -29.42 6.72
CA ASP A 367 -9.01 -30.23 7.81
C ASP A 367 -7.47 -30.17 7.79
N GLY A 368 -6.87 -29.70 8.86
CA GLY A 368 -5.42 -29.62 9.01
C GLY A 368 -4.74 -30.92 9.44
N SER A 369 -5.49 -31.98 9.74
CA SER A 369 -4.94 -33.27 10.16
C SER A 369 -4.64 -34.24 9.02
N GLU A 370 -5.20 -33.99 7.83
CA GLU A 370 -5.14 -34.90 6.70
C GLU A 370 -4.12 -34.45 5.65
N ALA A 371 -3.34 -35.40 5.12
CA ALA A 371 -2.45 -35.16 3.99
C ALA A 371 -3.24 -34.87 2.68
N ILE A 372 -4.47 -35.36 2.61
CA ILE A 372 -5.44 -35.07 1.54
C ILE A 372 -6.31 -33.91 2.02
N MET A 373 -6.39 -32.85 1.21
CA MET A 373 -7.23 -31.69 1.54
C MET A 373 -8.70 -32.13 1.55
N ILE A 374 -9.31 -32.14 2.75
CA ILE A 374 -10.74 -32.40 2.93
C ILE A 374 -11.40 -31.09 3.35
N GLY A 375 -12.39 -30.66 2.59
CA GLY A 375 -13.23 -29.51 2.96
C GLY A 375 -14.15 -29.88 4.13
N LEU A 376 -14.25 -28.98 5.11
CA LEU A 376 -15.01 -29.19 6.34
C LEU A 376 -16.41 -28.57 6.27
N ASP A 377 -17.37 -29.19 6.98
CA ASP A 377 -18.60 -28.53 7.40
C ASP A 377 -18.26 -27.54 8.51
N SER A 378 -18.37 -26.27 8.24
CA SER A 378 -17.96 -25.21 9.18
C SER A 378 -18.96 -24.06 9.19
N THR A 379 -18.95 -23.29 10.27
CA THR A 379 -19.67 -22.04 10.38
C THR A 379 -18.68 -20.89 10.32
N LEU A 380 -18.92 -19.93 9.42
CA LEU A 380 -18.18 -18.69 9.30
C LEU A 380 -19.09 -17.54 9.75
N LYS A 381 -18.66 -16.79 10.75
CA LYS A 381 -19.35 -15.58 11.22
C LYS A 381 -18.52 -14.37 10.83
N ILE A 382 -19.13 -13.45 10.10
CA ILE A 382 -18.48 -12.23 9.61
C ILE A 382 -18.99 -11.05 10.43
N TYR A 383 -18.06 -10.29 10.99
CA TYR A 383 -18.33 -9.14 11.86
C TYR A 383 -17.72 -7.88 11.25
N ASP A 384 -18.44 -6.77 11.30
CA ASP A 384 -17.89 -5.42 11.06
C ASP A 384 -17.70 -4.65 12.38
N ASP A 385 -18.23 -5.14 13.48
CA ASP A 385 -18.01 -4.68 14.84
C ASP A 385 -18.28 -5.83 15.83
N THR A 386 -19.17 -5.67 16.78
CA THR A 386 -19.43 -6.64 17.88
C THR A 386 -20.43 -7.74 17.51
N LYS A 387 -21.36 -7.44 16.59
CA LYS A 387 -22.38 -8.41 16.14
C LYS A 387 -22.05 -8.95 14.75
N PRO A 388 -22.30 -10.25 14.52
CA PRO A 388 -22.11 -10.78 13.18
C PRO A 388 -23.16 -10.17 12.24
N ILE A 389 -22.67 -9.60 11.12
CA ILE A 389 -23.50 -9.10 10.04
C ILE A 389 -23.96 -10.23 9.12
N GLN A 390 -23.20 -11.33 9.09
CA GLN A 390 -23.50 -12.49 8.26
C GLN A 390 -22.99 -13.77 8.91
N VAL A 391 -23.75 -14.84 8.75
CA VAL A 391 -23.37 -16.21 9.14
C VAL A 391 -23.56 -17.10 7.93
N ILE A 392 -22.50 -17.77 7.51
CA ILE A 392 -22.52 -18.71 6.39
C ILE A 392 -21.97 -20.05 6.82
N THR A 393 -22.29 -21.10 6.08
CA THR A 393 -21.76 -22.45 6.31
C THR A 393 -20.96 -22.93 5.12
N SER A 394 -19.84 -23.59 5.37
CA SER A 394 -19.15 -24.37 4.37
C SER A 394 -19.70 -25.79 4.37
N LYS A 395 -19.50 -26.52 3.25
CA LYS A 395 -19.92 -27.91 3.11
C LYS A 395 -18.70 -28.81 3.01
N ARG A 396 -18.82 -30.01 3.55
CA ARG A 396 -17.80 -31.04 3.41
C ARG A 396 -17.67 -31.41 1.95
N ILE A 397 -16.47 -31.30 1.40
CA ILE A 397 -16.13 -31.74 0.05
C ILE A 397 -14.85 -32.57 0.10
N GLY A 398 -14.78 -33.59 -0.75
CA GLY A 398 -13.59 -34.43 -0.92
C GLY A 398 -13.19 -34.47 -2.39
N GLY A 399 -12.06 -35.04 -2.67
CA GLY A 399 -11.49 -35.14 -4.01
C GLY A 399 -10.21 -34.33 -4.15
N ASP A 400 -9.77 -34.11 -5.37
CA ASP A 400 -8.59 -33.28 -5.64
C ASP A 400 -8.93 -31.80 -5.49
N LEU A 401 -8.73 -31.27 -4.28
CA LEU A 401 -8.95 -29.85 -3.95
C LEU A 401 -7.73 -28.96 -4.34
N SER A 402 -6.71 -29.54 -4.96
CA SER A 402 -5.59 -28.78 -5.53
C SER A 402 -5.97 -27.98 -6.79
N ILE A 403 -7.16 -28.22 -7.33
CA ILE A 403 -7.68 -27.47 -8.49
C ILE A 403 -7.98 -26.03 -8.05
N SER A 404 -7.49 -25.08 -8.80
CA SER A 404 -7.45 -23.65 -8.46
C SER A 404 -8.79 -22.96 -8.21
N ASP A 405 -9.93 -23.60 -8.46
CA ASP A 405 -11.27 -23.04 -8.33
C ASP A 405 -12.18 -23.81 -7.36
N ALA A 406 -11.65 -24.81 -6.61
CA ALA A 406 -12.44 -25.52 -5.61
C ALA A 406 -12.82 -24.57 -4.48
N GLU A 407 -14.09 -24.52 -4.10
CA GLU A 407 -14.60 -23.73 -2.98
C GLU A 407 -15.67 -24.50 -2.20
N ASN A 408 -15.70 -24.34 -0.87
CA ASN A 408 -16.77 -24.88 -0.03
C ASN A 408 -17.52 -23.78 0.74
N PHE A 409 -17.08 -22.54 0.62
CA PHE A 409 -17.84 -21.36 1.04
C PHE A 409 -17.72 -20.23 0.01
N ARG A 410 -18.78 -19.43 -0.08
CA ARG A 410 -18.85 -18.20 -0.88
C ARG A 410 -19.85 -17.24 -0.25
N THR A 411 -19.50 -15.97 -0.21
CA THR A 411 -20.40 -14.92 0.24
C THR A 411 -20.07 -13.60 -0.43
N THR A 412 -21.03 -12.67 -0.42
CA THR A 412 -20.84 -11.29 -0.89
C THR A 412 -20.95 -10.35 0.31
N ILE A 413 -19.95 -9.46 0.44
CA ILE A 413 -19.88 -8.42 1.47
C ILE A 413 -19.54 -7.08 0.80
N LYS A 414 -19.52 -6.00 1.56
CA LYS A 414 -19.20 -4.66 1.04
C LYS A 414 -17.74 -4.31 1.27
N THR A 415 -17.11 -3.59 0.33
CA THR A 415 -15.78 -2.97 0.55
C THR A 415 -15.88 -1.76 1.47
N GLY A 416 -14.75 -1.12 1.78
CA GLY A 416 -14.68 0.08 2.63
C GLY A 416 -14.59 -0.21 4.13
N LYS A 417 -14.65 -1.48 4.55
CA LYS A 417 -14.66 -1.93 5.94
C LYS A 417 -13.55 -2.92 6.27
N LEU A 418 -13.29 -3.07 7.56
CA LEU A 418 -12.47 -4.15 8.11
C LEU A 418 -13.41 -5.17 8.72
N TYR A 419 -13.29 -6.42 8.29
CA TYR A 419 -14.09 -7.52 8.79
C TYR A 419 -13.25 -8.48 9.63
N ARG A 420 -13.85 -8.96 10.71
CA ARG A 420 -13.36 -10.10 11.47
C ARG A 420 -14.19 -11.33 11.08
N VAL A 421 -13.53 -12.39 10.67
CA VAL A 421 -14.18 -13.65 10.28
C VAL A 421 -13.79 -14.73 11.27
N GLU A 422 -14.75 -15.19 12.05
CA GLU A 422 -14.61 -16.31 12.96
C GLU A 422 -15.04 -17.60 12.24
N VAL A 423 -14.19 -18.61 12.26
CA VAL A 423 -14.44 -19.89 11.59
C VAL A 423 -14.39 -21.02 12.64
N SER A 424 -15.45 -21.82 12.70
CA SER A 424 -15.57 -22.93 13.62
C SER A 424 -16.14 -24.17 12.96
N SER A 425 -15.65 -25.34 13.36
CA SER A 425 -16.16 -26.65 12.93
C SER A 425 -16.18 -27.60 14.13
N PRO A 426 -17.18 -28.49 14.28
CA PRO A 426 -17.21 -29.47 15.34
C PRO A 426 -15.96 -30.34 15.34
N GLY A 427 -15.30 -30.44 16.49
CA GLY A 427 -14.07 -31.24 16.68
C GLY A 427 -12.78 -30.51 16.27
N PHE A 428 -12.84 -29.24 15.93
CA PHE A 428 -11.69 -28.41 15.55
C PHE A 428 -11.57 -27.17 16.42
N HIS A 429 -10.35 -26.69 16.60
CA HIS A 429 -10.10 -25.39 17.23
C HIS A 429 -10.64 -24.27 16.33
N PRO A 430 -11.46 -23.36 16.86
CA PRO A 430 -11.91 -22.20 16.09
C PRO A 430 -10.73 -21.30 15.72
N THR A 431 -10.84 -20.60 14.62
CA THR A 431 -9.85 -19.62 14.17
C THR A 431 -10.52 -18.32 13.77
N GLU A 432 -9.75 -17.24 13.81
CA GLU A 432 -10.18 -15.92 13.34
C GLU A 432 -9.20 -15.40 12.27
N LEU A 433 -9.75 -14.67 11.33
CA LEU A 433 -8.97 -13.91 10.36
C LEU A 433 -9.53 -12.49 10.19
N LEU A 434 -8.66 -11.57 9.83
CA LEU A 434 -9.05 -10.21 9.46
C LEU A 434 -9.07 -10.10 7.94
N LEU A 435 -10.19 -9.59 7.41
CA LEU A 435 -10.37 -9.29 6.01
C LEU A 435 -10.46 -7.76 5.86
N ASP A 436 -9.35 -7.14 5.48
CA ASP A 436 -9.27 -5.68 5.36
C ASP A 436 -9.64 -5.25 3.95
N LEU A 437 -10.85 -4.74 3.79
CA LEU A 437 -11.38 -4.20 2.55
C LEU A 437 -11.50 -2.66 2.57
N ARG A 438 -10.91 -1.98 3.54
CA ARG A 438 -10.98 -0.51 3.69
C ARG A 438 -10.23 0.10 2.56
N GLY A 439 -9.56 0.05 1.81
CA GLY A 439 -8.91 0.68 0.67
C GLY A 439 -9.23 0.00 -0.66
N ASN A 440 -10.18 -0.93 -0.64
CA ASN A 440 -10.63 -1.55 -1.87
C ASN A 440 -11.73 -0.73 -2.51
N VAL A 441 -11.39 0.02 -3.54
CA VAL A 441 -12.30 0.88 -4.31
C VAL A 441 -12.89 0.17 -5.54
N GLY A 442 -13.17 -1.13 -5.41
CA GLY A 442 -13.77 -1.95 -6.47
C GLY A 442 -12.76 -2.53 -7.46
N LYS A 443 -11.46 -2.38 -7.19
CA LYS A 443 -10.38 -2.94 -8.01
C LYS A 443 -10.35 -4.46 -7.92
N ASP A 444 -10.29 -4.97 -6.70
CA ASP A 444 -10.36 -6.38 -6.43
C ASP A 444 -11.81 -6.73 -6.13
N LYS A 445 -12.42 -7.57 -6.95
CA LYS A 445 -13.83 -7.95 -6.84
C LYS A 445 -14.04 -9.22 -6.04
N GLU A 446 -12.99 -9.99 -5.81
CA GLU A 446 -13.05 -11.24 -5.05
C GLU A 446 -11.72 -11.55 -4.36
N GLN A 447 -11.80 -12.26 -3.24
CA GLN A 447 -10.66 -12.89 -2.57
C GLN A 447 -10.97 -14.37 -2.34
N TYR A 448 -9.99 -15.20 -2.71
CA TYR A 448 -9.98 -16.62 -2.41
C TYR A 448 -9.08 -16.90 -1.22
N SER A 449 -9.59 -17.64 -0.22
CA SER A 449 -8.83 -17.98 0.99
C SER A 449 -8.94 -19.47 1.31
N GLN A 450 -7.81 -20.06 1.72
CA GLN A 450 -7.79 -21.40 2.33
C GLN A 450 -7.61 -21.25 3.84
N ILE A 451 -8.59 -21.74 4.60
CA ILE A 451 -8.65 -21.65 6.06
C ILE A 451 -8.47 -23.06 6.60
N ILE A 452 -7.37 -23.31 7.29
CA ILE A 452 -7.00 -24.63 7.80
C ILE A 452 -7.33 -24.68 9.29
N LEU A 453 -8.25 -25.57 9.69
CA LEU A 453 -8.60 -25.79 11.07
C LEU A 453 -7.80 -26.98 11.65
N GLN A 454 -7.32 -26.82 12.88
CA GLN A 454 -6.62 -27.88 13.60
C GLN A 454 -7.59 -28.68 14.45
N PRO A 455 -7.59 -30.02 14.39
CA PRO A 455 -8.49 -30.83 15.18
C PRO A 455 -8.17 -30.71 16.67
N ILE A 456 -9.23 -30.72 17.49
CA ILE A 456 -9.13 -30.88 18.96
C ILE A 456 -8.73 -32.32 19.20
N ARG A 457 -7.44 -32.59 19.40
CA ARG A 457 -6.98 -33.93 19.75
C ARG A 457 -7.44 -34.25 21.16
N PRO A 458 -8.14 -35.41 21.39
CA PRO A 458 -8.32 -35.90 22.75
C PRO A 458 -6.94 -36.10 23.40
N ALA A 459 -6.82 -35.78 24.68
CA ALA A 459 -5.61 -36.03 25.46
C ALA A 459 -5.11 -37.44 25.15
N LYS A 460 -3.84 -37.57 24.78
CA LYS A 460 -3.18 -38.78 24.32
C LYS A 460 -3.59 -39.99 25.17
N ASP A 461 -4.33 -40.94 24.57
CA ASP A 461 -4.24 -42.32 25.02
C ASP A 461 -2.80 -42.78 24.74
N GLU A 462 -2.05 -42.99 25.82
CA GLU A 462 -0.75 -43.64 25.75
C GLU A 462 -0.99 -45.08 25.26
N ARG A 463 -0.88 -45.29 23.96
CA ARG A 463 -0.88 -46.65 23.42
C ARG A 463 0.45 -47.30 23.79
N PRO A 464 0.47 -48.53 24.27
CA PRO A 464 1.69 -49.21 24.58
C PRO A 464 2.54 -49.34 23.33
N ASP A 465 3.81 -49.03 23.48
CA ASP A 465 4.88 -49.08 22.51
C ASP A 465 4.87 -50.43 21.78
N LYS A 466 4.33 -50.49 20.55
CA LYS A 466 4.48 -51.67 19.70
C LYS A 466 5.92 -51.64 19.20
N SER A 467 6.69 -52.67 19.50
CA SER A 467 8.02 -52.89 18.97
C SER A 467 8.03 -52.62 17.47
N ILE A 468 8.85 -51.66 17.07
CA ILE A 468 9.00 -51.26 15.66
C ILE A 468 9.60 -52.44 14.90
N GLN A 469 8.83 -53.01 13.93
CA GLN A 469 9.37 -53.95 12.96
C GLN A 469 9.80 -53.15 11.74
N GLY A 470 11.11 -53.17 11.38
CA GLY A 470 11.66 -52.41 10.25
C GLY A 470 12.26 -51.05 10.68
N ILE A 471 12.15 -50.06 9.82
CA ILE A 471 12.72 -48.74 10.03
C ILE A 471 11.61 -47.69 10.12
N ARG A 472 11.68 -46.85 11.14
CA ARG A 472 10.77 -45.72 11.31
C ARG A 472 11.53 -44.42 11.00
N PHE A 473 10.98 -43.59 10.11
CA PHE A 473 11.45 -42.24 9.84
C PHE A 473 10.57 -41.22 10.54
N ILE A 474 11.22 -40.22 11.17
CA ILE A 474 10.55 -39.08 11.80
C ILE A 474 11.06 -37.82 11.09
N VAL A 475 10.15 -37.02 10.53
CA VAL A 475 10.50 -35.80 9.83
C VAL A 475 10.45 -34.62 10.79
N LYS A 476 11.57 -33.94 10.98
CA LYS A 476 11.70 -32.79 11.88
C LYS A 476 12.24 -31.54 11.17
N ASP A 477 11.84 -30.39 11.70
CA ASP A 477 12.45 -29.09 11.32
C ASP A 477 13.87 -29.01 11.90
N LYS A 478 14.83 -28.77 11.03
CA LYS A 478 16.26 -28.72 11.40
C LYS A 478 16.58 -27.64 12.44
N LYS A 479 15.80 -26.56 12.52
CA LYS A 479 16.06 -25.42 13.41
C LYS A 479 15.38 -25.56 14.75
N THR A 480 14.14 -26.05 14.76
CA THR A 480 13.31 -26.12 15.98
C THR A 480 13.31 -27.48 16.65
N ASP A 481 13.85 -28.52 15.99
CA ASP A 481 13.77 -29.95 16.36
C ASP A 481 12.33 -30.47 16.55
N LEU A 482 11.32 -29.71 16.13
CA LEU A 482 9.93 -30.11 16.20
C LEU A 482 9.56 -31.01 15.02
N VAL A 483 8.68 -31.98 15.26
CA VAL A 483 8.12 -32.84 14.21
C VAL A 483 7.34 -31.98 13.23
N ILE A 484 7.61 -32.13 11.93
CA ILE A 484 6.90 -31.42 10.88
C ILE A 484 5.59 -32.15 10.59
N PRO A 485 4.43 -31.55 10.86
CA PRO A 485 3.15 -32.17 10.57
C PRO A 485 2.94 -32.30 9.06
N ASN A 486 2.23 -33.37 8.63
CA ASN A 486 1.83 -33.60 7.25
C ASN A 486 2.97 -33.66 6.22
N ALA A 487 4.16 -34.12 6.63
CA ALA A 487 5.21 -34.47 5.69
C ALA A 487 4.77 -35.69 4.86
N ILE A 488 5.27 -35.77 3.62
CA ILE A 488 5.06 -36.90 2.71
C ILE A 488 6.41 -37.50 2.41
N CYS A 489 6.54 -38.81 2.59
CA CYS A 489 7.76 -39.56 2.28
C CYS A 489 7.51 -40.52 1.11
N TYR A 490 8.42 -40.54 0.16
CA TYR A 490 8.46 -41.52 -0.91
C TYR A 490 9.72 -42.36 -0.78
N TYR A 491 9.53 -43.65 -0.77
CA TYR A 491 10.63 -44.64 -0.79
C TYR A 491 10.93 -45.04 -2.23
N PHE A 492 12.21 -45.06 -2.61
CA PHE A 492 12.70 -45.56 -3.90
C PHE A 492 13.75 -46.63 -3.65
N ASP A 493 13.57 -47.82 -4.21
CA ASP A 493 14.64 -48.80 -4.28
C ASP A 493 15.50 -48.60 -5.54
N ASP A 494 16.77 -48.98 -5.44
CA ASP A 494 17.75 -48.70 -6.50
C ASP A 494 17.51 -49.51 -7.79
N LEU A 495 16.73 -50.61 -7.71
CA LEU A 495 16.52 -51.53 -8.83
C LEU A 495 15.40 -51.11 -9.76
N THR A 496 14.29 -50.55 -9.24
CA THR A 496 13.10 -50.33 -10.04
C THR A 496 12.80 -48.86 -10.31
N ARG A 497 13.39 -47.94 -9.57
CA ARG A 497 13.08 -46.50 -9.51
C ARG A 497 11.58 -46.20 -9.41
N LYS A 498 10.79 -47.18 -8.99
CA LYS A 498 9.35 -46.98 -8.69
C LYS A 498 9.22 -46.51 -7.26
N GLY A 499 8.83 -45.26 -7.10
CA GLY A 499 8.56 -44.69 -5.80
C GLY A 499 7.28 -45.28 -5.19
N LYS A 500 7.35 -45.64 -3.92
CA LYS A 500 6.20 -46.00 -3.09
C LYS A 500 5.98 -44.92 -2.04
N SER A 501 4.78 -44.33 -1.98
CA SER A 501 4.41 -43.43 -0.89
C SER A 501 4.37 -44.23 0.42
N LEU A 502 5.03 -43.72 1.44
CA LEU A 502 4.91 -44.26 2.80
C LEU A 502 3.74 -43.56 3.50
N GLU A 503 2.82 -44.35 4.04
CA GLU A 503 1.70 -43.79 4.81
C GLU A 503 2.22 -43.20 6.14
N SER A 504 1.77 -42.00 6.43
CA SER A 504 2.11 -41.28 7.65
C SER A 504 1.11 -41.59 8.78
N LYS A 505 1.65 -41.86 9.97
CA LYS A 505 0.91 -41.71 11.20
C LYS A 505 1.62 -40.65 12.06
N ASP A 506 1.05 -39.48 12.17
CA ASP A 506 1.63 -38.35 12.95
C ASP A 506 3.07 -37.97 12.56
N SER A 507 3.35 -37.91 11.23
CA SER A 507 4.66 -37.63 10.66
C SER A 507 5.74 -38.66 10.99
N HIS A 508 5.33 -39.87 11.34
CA HIS A 508 6.14 -41.07 11.47
C HIS A 508 5.83 -41.95 10.24
N PHE A 509 6.86 -42.42 9.57
CA PHE A 509 6.77 -43.23 8.39
C PHE A 509 7.46 -44.56 8.60
N ASP A 510 6.67 -45.65 8.61
CA ASP A 510 7.19 -46.97 8.86
C ASP A 510 7.47 -47.73 7.56
N LEU A 511 8.72 -48.17 7.42
CA LEU A 511 9.12 -49.12 6.40
C LEU A 511 9.16 -50.53 7.04
N GLU A 512 8.07 -51.26 6.88
CA GLU A 512 7.83 -52.55 7.57
C GLU A 512 8.88 -53.64 7.34
N LYS A 513 9.58 -53.56 6.19
CA LYS A 513 10.69 -54.47 5.86
C LYS A 513 11.92 -53.65 5.57
N SER A 514 13.02 -53.98 6.25
CA SER A 514 14.32 -53.35 5.99
C SER A 514 14.79 -53.65 4.59
N PRO A 515 15.19 -52.64 3.80
CA PRO A 515 15.78 -52.85 2.48
C PRO A 515 17.11 -53.64 2.57
N THR A 516 17.38 -54.45 1.55
CA THR A 516 18.61 -55.23 1.47
C THR A 516 19.68 -54.56 0.64
N MET A 517 19.38 -53.39 0.09
CA MET A 517 20.20 -52.59 -0.82
C MET A 517 20.12 -51.12 -0.45
N ASP A 518 20.92 -50.29 -1.10
CA ASP A 518 20.83 -48.84 -1.00
C ASP A 518 19.43 -48.37 -1.42
N PHE A 519 18.93 -47.37 -0.72
CA PHE A 519 17.61 -46.81 -1.04
C PHE A 519 17.58 -45.31 -0.81
N GLU A 520 16.61 -44.65 -1.43
CA GLU A 520 16.36 -43.22 -1.30
C GLU A 520 15.01 -42.93 -0.64
N ILE A 521 14.98 -41.91 0.21
CA ILE A 521 13.76 -41.32 0.75
C ILE A 521 13.67 -39.88 0.29
N LEU A 522 12.68 -39.58 -0.55
CA LEU A 522 12.29 -38.21 -0.91
C LEU A 522 11.25 -37.71 0.09
N VAL A 523 11.52 -36.60 0.73
CA VAL A 523 10.63 -36.00 1.72
C VAL A 523 10.14 -34.64 1.25
N ARG A 524 8.83 -34.46 1.30
CA ARG A 524 8.13 -33.22 1.00
C ARG A 524 7.31 -32.79 2.20
N ALA A 525 7.39 -31.51 2.53
CA ALA A 525 6.50 -30.91 3.51
C ALA A 525 6.22 -29.46 3.11
N LYS A 526 5.01 -28.99 3.34
CA LYS A 526 4.62 -27.63 2.99
C LYS A 526 5.42 -26.62 3.82
N GLY A 527 6.04 -25.64 3.13
CA GLY A 527 6.90 -24.65 3.78
C GLY A 527 8.32 -25.12 4.03
N PHE A 528 8.69 -26.32 3.56
CA PHE A 528 10.03 -26.87 3.69
C PHE A 528 10.63 -27.20 2.33
N LYS A 529 11.96 -27.16 2.26
CA LYS A 529 12.69 -27.57 1.06
C LYS A 529 12.54 -29.07 0.89
N GLU A 530 12.09 -29.50 -0.31
CA GLU A 530 12.10 -30.90 -0.69
C GLU A 530 13.54 -31.41 -0.72
N GLU A 531 13.79 -32.54 -0.04
CA GLU A 531 15.14 -33.14 0.02
C GLU A 531 15.05 -34.65 -0.18
N THR A 532 16.08 -35.22 -0.88
CA THR A 532 16.26 -36.65 -1.06
C THR A 532 17.41 -37.11 -0.19
N PHE A 533 17.19 -38.15 0.57
CA PHE A 533 18.16 -38.74 1.48
C PHE A 533 18.53 -40.15 1.00
N LEU A 534 19.85 -40.39 0.78
CA LEU A 534 20.38 -41.66 0.37
C LEU A 534 20.85 -42.44 1.61
N PHE A 535 20.36 -43.66 1.74
CA PHE A 535 20.73 -44.59 2.81
C PHE A 535 21.49 -45.78 2.24
N ALA A 536 22.78 -45.86 2.58
CA ALA A 536 23.62 -46.94 2.15
C ALA A 536 23.34 -48.23 2.93
N LYS A 537 23.41 -49.38 2.27
CA LYS A 537 23.11 -50.71 2.78
C LYS A 537 23.84 -51.02 4.12
N GLU A 538 25.06 -50.56 4.26
CA GLU A 538 25.89 -50.81 5.47
C GLU A 538 25.29 -50.15 6.73
N LYS A 539 24.45 -49.12 6.56
CA LYS A 539 23.81 -48.39 7.68
C LYS A 539 22.46 -48.98 8.10
N ILE A 540 21.83 -49.77 7.24
CA ILE A 540 20.46 -50.26 7.43
C ILE A 540 20.31 -51.09 8.69
N SER A 541 21.22 -51.99 8.97
CA SER A 541 21.16 -52.83 10.17
C SER A 541 21.25 -52.04 11.48
N GLY A 542 21.84 -50.86 11.48
CA GLY A 542 21.91 -49.96 12.62
C GLY A 542 20.62 -49.14 12.83
N MET A 543 19.70 -49.14 11.86
CA MET A 543 18.45 -48.38 11.86
C MET A 543 17.25 -49.21 12.23
N GLU A 544 17.35 -50.56 12.16
CA GLU A 544 16.27 -51.48 12.49
C GLU A 544 15.83 -51.35 13.95
N GLY A 545 14.52 -51.23 14.12
CA GLY A 545 13.90 -51.10 15.45
C GLY A 545 14.12 -49.74 16.13
N LYS A 546 14.67 -48.76 15.42
CA LYS A 546 14.97 -47.41 15.93
C LYS A 546 14.30 -46.33 15.09
N ASP A 547 14.06 -45.20 15.74
CA ASP A 547 13.63 -43.99 15.06
C ASP A 547 14.84 -43.34 14.30
N THR A 548 14.67 -43.14 13.01
CA THR A 548 15.63 -42.43 12.15
C THR A 548 15.07 -41.04 11.86
N VAL A 549 15.72 -40.01 12.39
CA VAL A 549 15.26 -38.63 12.21
C VAL A 549 15.77 -38.07 10.89
N ILE A 550 14.86 -37.52 10.10
CA ILE A 550 15.14 -36.79 8.86
C ILE A 550 14.87 -35.31 9.13
N TYR A 551 15.84 -34.45 8.86
CA TYR A 551 15.70 -33.01 9.06
C TYR A 551 15.45 -32.30 7.74
N LEU A 552 14.32 -31.60 7.63
CA LEU A 552 14.06 -30.66 6.56
C LEU A 552 14.38 -29.22 6.97
N ARG A 553 14.81 -28.43 6.01
CA ARG A 553 14.97 -26.97 6.18
C ARG A 553 13.68 -26.27 5.83
N ASN A 554 13.21 -25.43 6.75
CA ASN A 554 12.09 -24.54 6.46
C ASN A 554 12.47 -23.61 5.29
N LEU A 555 11.57 -23.44 4.31
CA LEU A 555 11.77 -22.49 3.21
C LEU A 555 11.82 -21.03 3.71
N ASN A 556 11.27 -20.78 4.91
CA ASN A 556 11.44 -19.54 5.64
C ASN A 556 12.69 -19.58 6.55
N ASP A 557 13.55 -20.59 6.45
CA ASP A 557 14.81 -20.63 7.21
C ASP A 557 15.80 -19.67 6.53
N PHE A 558 16.06 -18.60 7.20
CA PHE A 558 16.63 -17.33 6.76
C PHE A 558 18.06 -17.42 6.21
N ASP A 559 18.79 -18.45 6.59
CA ASP A 559 20.11 -18.71 6.01
C ASP A 559 20.02 -19.01 4.51
N SER A 560 18.90 -19.54 4.02
CA SER A 560 18.69 -19.80 2.59
C SER A 560 18.47 -18.53 1.77
N LEU A 561 17.88 -17.48 2.36
CA LEU A 561 17.65 -16.21 1.69
C LEU A 561 18.95 -15.41 1.50
N TYR A 562 19.89 -15.51 2.45
CA TYR A 562 21.23 -14.95 2.27
C TYR A 562 22.03 -15.65 1.17
N ASN A 563 21.64 -16.86 0.75
CA ASN A 563 22.22 -17.58 -0.39
C ASN A 563 21.58 -17.17 -1.74
N THR A 564 20.64 -16.21 -1.73
CA THR A 564 20.09 -15.66 -2.98
C THR A 564 21.21 -14.98 -3.76
N ILE A 565 21.31 -15.30 -5.03
CA ILE A 565 22.28 -14.68 -5.95
C ILE A 565 21.51 -14.04 -7.10
N ILE A 566 21.83 -12.79 -7.39
CA ILE A 566 21.32 -12.05 -8.54
C ILE A 566 22.42 -11.99 -9.59
N TYR A 567 22.17 -12.54 -10.77
CA TYR A 567 23.12 -12.57 -11.88
C TYR A 567 22.86 -11.47 -12.89
N PHE A 568 23.91 -10.94 -13.50
CA PHE A 568 23.80 -9.87 -14.48
C PHE A 568 24.42 -10.29 -15.83
N PRO A 569 23.78 -9.93 -16.96
CA PRO A 569 24.43 -10.02 -18.27
C PRO A 569 25.74 -9.21 -18.30
N PHE A 570 26.53 -9.46 -19.35
CA PHE A 570 27.76 -8.70 -19.56
C PHE A 570 27.46 -7.21 -19.66
N ASN A 571 28.21 -6.41 -18.91
CA ASN A 571 28.09 -4.95 -18.86
C ASN A 571 26.72 -4.40 -18.38
N GLU A 572 25.82 -5.24 -17.85
CA GLU A 572 24.50 -4.84 -17.37
C GLU A 572 24.49 -4.66 -15.85
N ARG A 573 23.57 -3.77 -15.41
CA ARG A 573 23.30 -3.42 -14.00
C ARG A 573 21.80 -3.34 -13.68
N THR A 574 20.94 -3.61 -14.66
CA THR A 574 19.48 -3.60 -14.54
C THR A 574 18.97 -4.93 -14.00
N LEU A 575 18.00 -4.88 -13.08
CA LEU A 575 17.35 -6.06 -12.51
C LEU A 575 16.29 -6.60 -13.48
N SER A 576 16.33 -7.90 -13.75
CA SER A 576 15.26 -8.59 -14.46
C SER A 576 14.00 -8.73 -13.59
N ASP A 577 12.86 -9.03 -14.19
CA ASP A 577 11.62 -9.25 -13.42
C ASP A 577 11.67 -10.51 -12.56
N ASP A 578 12.45 -11.52 -12.96
CA ASP A 578 12.67 -12.70 -12.12
C ASP A 578 13.61 -12.41 -10.93
N ASP A 579 14.58 -11.51 -11.09
CA ASP A 579 15.42 -11.04 -9.98
C ASP A 579 14.60 -10.20 -8.99
N LYS A 580 13.71 -9.36 -9.49
CA LYS A 580 12.77 -8.59 -8.64
C LYS A 580 11.90 -9.50 -7.79
N LYS A 581 11.37 -10.62 -8.33
CA LYS A 581 10.60 -11.59 -7.56
C LYS A 581 11.41 -12.23 -6.43
N LYS A 582 12.68 -12.58 -6.70
CA LYS A 582 13.59 -13.10 -5.65
C LYS A 582 13.85 -12.06 -4.57
N LEU A 583 14.05 -10.80 -4.98
CA LEU A 583 14.29 -9.70 -4.07
C LEU A 583 13.02 -9.30 -3.28
N ASP A 584 11.83 -9.52 -3.81
CA ASP A 584 10.58 -9.32 -3.07
C ASP A 584 10.50 -10.20 -1.83
N LEU A 585 10.83 -11.49 -1.98
CA LEU A 585 10.89 -12.44 -0.86
C LEU A 585 11.95 -12.04 0.17
N PHE A 586 13.11 -11.59 -0.31
CA PHE A 586 14.20 -11.14 0.58
C PHE A 586 13.85 -9.82 1.30
N ALA A 587 13.18 -8.90 0.62
CA ALA A 587 12.70 -7.66 1.22
C ALA A 587 11.66 -7.94 2.31
N GLU A 588 10.68 -8.80 2.02
CA GLU A 588 9.65 -9.20 2.98
C GLU A 588 10.30 -9.81 4.24
N PHE A 589 11.26 -10.69 4.06
CA PHE A 589 12.04 -11.25 5.16
C PHE A 589 12.72 -10.15 6.00
N LEU A 590 13.47 -9.25 5.36
CA LEU A 590 14.16 -8.18 6.10
C LEU A 590 13.18 -7.25 6.82
N ILE A 591 11.99 -6.99 6.28
CA ILE A 591 10.97 -6.17 6.92
C ILE A 591 10.41 -6.84 8.17
N GLN A 592 10.13 -8.15 8.10
CA GLN A 592 9.59 -8.93 9.22
C GLN A 592 10.63 -9.10 10.35
N HIS A 593 11.93 -9.18 10.03
CA HIS A 593 13.01 -9.44 10.97
C HIS A 593 13.84 -8.18 11.22
N LYS A 594 13.34 -7.30 12.08
CA LYS A 594 13.86 -5.94 12.31
C LYS A 594 15.32 -5.86 12.76
N ASN A 595 15.86 -6.91 13.34
CA ASN A 595 17.25 -6.96 13.84
C ASN A 595 18.25 -7.47 12.77
N GLU A 596 17.75 -8.01 11.66
CA GLU A 596 18.63 -8.53 10.61
C GLU A 596 19.21 -7.39 9.77
N LYS A 597 20.52 -7.41 9.57
CA LYS A 597 21.24 -6.48 8.71
C LYS A 597 21.97 -7.26 7.61
N VAL A 598 22.14 -6.65 6.46
CA VAL A 598 22.68 -7.30 5.27
C VAL A 598 23.72 -6.44 4.57
N GLU A 599 24.81 -7.07 4.17
CA GLU A 599 25.76 -6.53 3.19
C GLU A 599 25.35 -7.03 1.79
N ILE A 600 25.26 -6.10 0.84
CA ILE A 600 24.95 -6.33 -0.57
C ILE A 600 26.24 -6.22 -1.33
N GLY A 601 26.81 -7.35 -1.70
CA GLY A 601 28.11 -7.46 -2.35
C GLY A 601 27.99 -7.53 -3.87
N GLY A 602 28.52 -6.54 -4.58
CA GLY A 602 28.55 -6.52 -6.04
C GLY A 602 29.87 -7.09 -6.61
N HIS A 603 29.75 -7.88 -7.67
CA HIS A 603 30.90 -8.55 -8.31
C HIS A 603 30.84 -8.40 -9.84
N THR A 604 32.04 -8.51 -10.45
CA THR A 604 32.21 -8.56 -11.91
C THR A 604 33.03 -9.78 -12.30
N ASP A 605 33.07 -10.08 -13.58
CA ASP A 605 34.15 -10.89 -14.17
C ASP A 605 35.43 -10.06 -14.26
N ASN A 606 36.50 -10.66 -14.80
CA ASN A 606 37.83 -10.04 -14.94
C ASN A 606 38.01 -9.23 -16.26
N VAL A 607 36.96 -9.05 -17.05
CA VAL A 607 37.04 -8.32 -18.32
C VAL A 607 36.98 -6.82 -18.05
N GLY A 608 37.90 -6.03 -18.61
CA GLY A 608 37.98 -4.59 -18.45
C GLY A 608 39.01 -4.14 -17.39
N ASN A 609 39.17 -2.84 -17.22
CA ASN A 609 40.07 -2.28 -16.23
C ASN A 609 39.46 -2.32 -14.80
N LYS A 610 40.32 -2.15 -13.83
CA LYS A 610 39.94 -2.29 -12.40
C LYS A 610 38.96 -1.20 -11.97
N GLU A 611 39.19 0.04 -12.38
CA GLU A 611 38.42 1.20 -12.01
C GLU A 611 36.97 1.06 -12.54
N TYR A 612 36.85 0.62 -13.78
CA TYR A 612 35.55 0.31 -14.39
C TYR A 612 34.80 -0.79 -13.65
N ASN A 613 35.50 -1.90 -13.32
CA ASN A 613 34.91 -3.02 -12.62
C ASN A 613 34.52 -2.70 -11.16
N ILE A 614 35.24 -1.79 -10.50
CA ILE A 614 34.79 -1.23 -9.20
C ILE A 614 33.46 -0.52 -9.36
N SER A 615 33.35 0.43 -10.30
CA SER A 615 32.12 1.19 -10.57
C SER A 615 30.97 0.25 -10.96
N LEU A 616 31.18 -0.70 -11.88
CA LEU A 616 30.14 -1.62 -12.34
C LEU A 616 29.64 -2.54 -11.23
N SER A 617 30.54 -3.00 -10.36
CA SER A 617 30.17 -3.84 -9.21
C SER A 617 29.37 -3.03 -8.17
N GLU A 618 29.75 -1.77 -7.96
CA GLU A 618 29.01 -0.84 -7.10
C GLU A 618 27.62 -0.55 -7.67
N ASP A 619 27.51 -0.23 -8.96
CA ASP A 619 26.22 0.02 -9.63
C ASP A 619 25.26 -1.16 -9.54
N ARG A 620 25.75 -2.41 -9.67
CA ARG A 620 24.96 -3.62 -9.48
C ARG A 620 24.43 -3.75 -8.05
N ALA A 621 25.31 -3.55 -7.08
CA ALA A 621 24.91 -3.59 -5.67
C ALA A 621 23.94 -2.46 -5.31
N ILE A 622 24.13 -1.27 -5.87
CA ILE A 622 23.22 -0.11 -5.72
C ILE A 622 21.85 -0.40 -6.34
N SER A 623 21.78 -1.05 -7.52
CA SER A 623 20.50 -1.41 -8.13
C SER A 623 19.68 -2.34 -7.22
N VAL A 624 20.31 -3.32 -6.61
CA VAL A 624 19.68 -4.21 -5.61
C VAL A 624 19.29 -3.43 -4.35
N TYR A 625 20.20 -2.61 -3.82
CA TYR A 625 19.95 -1.76 -2.66
C TYR A 625 18.76 -0.84 -2.88
N GLN A 626 18.70 -0.15 -4.03
CA GLN A 626 17.59 0.74 -4.38
C GLN A 626 16.27 -0.02 -4.46
N TYR A 627 16.29 -1.22 -5.04
CA TYR A 627 15.11 -2.05 -5.12
C TYR A 627 14.62 -2.49 -3.72
N LEU A 628 15.50 -2.95 -2.85
CA LEU A 628 15.15 -3.31 -1.47
C LEU A 628 14.66 -2.08 -0.68
N ARG A 629 15.25 -0.90 -0.93
CA ARG A 629 14.77 0.37 -0.38
C ARG A 629 13.35 0.69 -0.85
N LEU A 630 13.10 0.52 -2.15
CA LEU A 630 11.77 0.71 -2.75
C LEU A 630 10.73 -0.21 -2.09
N LYS A 631 11.13 -1.43 -1.72
CA LYS A 631 10.28 -2.39 -1.01
C LYS A 631 10.15 -2.13 0.50
N GLY A 632 10.80 -1.09 1.03
CA GLY A 632 10.63 -0.64 2.41
C GLY A 632 11.71 -1.10 3.40
N VAL A 633 12.80 -1.73 2.93
CA VAL A 633 13.91 -2.10 3.82
C VAL A 633 14.67 -0.84 4.29
N PRO A 634 14.83 -0.60 5.60
CA PRO A 634 15.53 0.58 6.12
C PRO A 634 17.00 0.63 5.68
N LYS A 635 17.49 1.84 5.33
CA LYS A 635 18.87 2.02 4.85
C LYS A 635 19.94 1.61 5.87
N GLU A 636 19.64 1.79 7.16
CA GLU A 636 20.54 1.51 8.28
C GLU A 636 20.81 0.00 8.44
N ARG A 637 20.02 -0.82 7.74
CA ARG A 637 20.10 -2.26 7.79
C ARG A 637 20.80 -2.87 6.57
N MET A 638 21.22 -2.02 5.63
CA MET A 638 21.82 -2.45 4.38
C MET A 638 23.14 -1.72 4.15
N LYS A 639 24.18 -2.47 3.86
CA LYS A 639 25.50 -1.95 3.49
C LYS A 639 25.84 -2.39 2.07
N VAL A 640 26.15 -1.46 1.19
CA VAL A 640 26.65 -1.75 -0.16
C VAL A 640 28.16 -1.93 -0.13
N GLN A 641 28.65 -2.96 -0.81
CA GLN A 641 30.07 -3.24 -0.95
C GLN A 641 30.42 -3.65 -2.38
N ALA A 642 31.38 -2.95 -2.99
CA ALA A 642 31.93 -3.29 -4.30
C ALA A 642 33.11 -4.23 -4.14
N TYR A 643 33.04 -5.42 -4.69
CA TYR A 643 34.11 -6.43 -4.67
C TYR A 643 34.81 -6.58 -6.02
N HIS A 644 34.29 -5.93 -7.08
CA HIS A 644 34.78 -6.10 -8.44
C HIS A 644 35.06 -7.59 -8.78
N TYR A 645 36.19 -7.93 -9.38
CA TYR A 645 36.61 -9.33 -9.67
C TYR A 645 37.47 -9.96 -8.59
N SER A 646 37.59 -9.38 -7.38
CA SER A 646 38.51 -9.87 -6.33
C SER A 646 38.03 -11.15 -5.64
N GLN A 647 36.74 -11.49 -5.75
CA GLN A 647 36.10 -12.66 -5.11
C GLN A 647 35.32 -13.49 -6.14
N PRO A 648 36.02 -14.16 -7.08
CA PRO A 648 35.34 -15.01 -8.05
C PRO A 648 34.80 -16.27 -7.38
N ILE A 649 33.62 -16.75 -7.86
CA ILE A 649 33.06 -18.06 -7.46
C ILE A 649 33.20 -19.11 -8.56
N SER A 650 33.71 -18.72 -9.73
CA SER A 650 34.00 -19.58 -10.86
C SER A 650 35.21 -19.06 -11.61
N GLU A 651 35.85 -19.90 -12.41
CA GLU A 651 36.98 -19.50 -13.25
C GLU A 651 36.54 -18.49 -14.32
N ASN A 652 37.38 -17.48 -14.61
CA ASN A 652 37.05 -16.43 -15.59
C ASN A 652 37.47 -16.80 -17.03
N ASP A 653 38.00 -17.99 -17.26
CA ASP A 653 38.50 -18.41 -18.57
C ASP A 653 37.40 -18.74 -19.56
N THR A 654 36.24 -19.15 -19.07
CA THR A 654 35.06 -19.46 -19.88
C THR A 654 33.97 -18.41 -19.70
N GLU A 655 33.09 -18.22 -20.71
CA GLU A 655 31.94 -17.33 -20.58
C GLU A 655 30.94 -17.81 -19.51
N GLU A 656 30.78 -19.12 -19.37
CA GLU A 656 29.95 -19.69 -18.32
C GLU A 656 30.48 -19.31 -16.92
N GLY A 657 31.79 -19.42 -16.70
CA GLY A 657 32.40 -19.02 -15.43
C GLY A 657 32.31 -17.51 -15.20
N ARG A 658 32.57 -16.69 -16.22
CA ARG A 658 32.41 -15.23 -16.14
C ARG A 658 30.96 -14.83 -15.81
N SER A 659 29.99 -15.49 -16.42
CA SER A 659 28.55 -15.19 -16.15
C SER A 659 28.19 -15.46 -14.67
N ARG A 660 28.77 -16.46 -14.03
CA ARG A 660 28.59 -16.74 -12.60
C ARG A 660 29.29 -15.69 -11.71
N ASN A 661 30.35 -15.07 -12.18
CA ASN A 661 31.08 -14.03 -11.46
C ASN A 661 30.35 -12.68 -11.51
N ARG A 662 29.57 -12.40 -12.57
CA ARG A 662 28.73 -11.19 -12.70
C ARG A 662 27.49 -11.30 -11.83
N ARG A 663 27.62 -10.98 -10.53
CA ARG A 663 26.55 -11.22 -9.56
C ARG A 663 26.47 -10.17 -8.47
N VAL A 664 25.36 -10.21 -7.76
CA VAL A 664 25.21 -9.65 -6.41
C VAL A 664 24.85 -10.78 -5.46
N ASN A 665 25.49 -10.83 -4.32
CA ASN A 665 25.22 -11.75 -3.22
C ASN A 665 24.95 -10.99 -1.92
N PHE A 666 24.39 -11.69 -0.96
CA PHE A 666 24.03 -11.15 0.34
C PHE A 666 24.83 -11.82 1.44
N LYS A 667 25.21 -11.02 2.44
CA LYS A 667 25.90 -11.51 3.64
C LYS A 667 25.25 -10.89 4.87
N LYS A 668 24.91 -11.72 5.85
CA LYS A 668 24.47 -11.24 7.15
C LYS A 668 25.60 -10.46 7.83
N ILE A 669 25.26 -9.31 8.40
CA ILE A 669 26.17 -8.49 9.21
C ILE A 669 25.52 -8.19 10.57
N ASP A 670 26.35 -7.97 11.59
CA ASP A 670 25.91 -7.71 12.98
C ASP A 670 25.34 -6.29 13.17
#